data_8733d3fe667d63d279eb07b13938ddbc
#
_entry.id   8733d3fe667d63d279eb07b13938ddbc
#
_cell.length_a   1.000
_cell.length_b   1.000
_cell.length_c   1.000
_cell.angle_alpha   90.00
_cell.angle_beta   90.00
_cell.angle_gamma   90.00
#
_symmetry.space_group_name_H-M   'P 1'
#
loop_
_entity.id
_entity.type
_entity.pdbx_description
1 polymer ?
#
loop_
_entity_poly.entity_id
_entity_poly.type
_entity_poly.pdbx_seq_one_letter_code
_entity_poly.pdbx_strand_id
1 'polypeptide(L)'
;MISIENKNNTIANKSIWHTTTISQWDKKILVLQIKPLRENDRGIENWIWFIRNLWSIKSSINFWITGNNTNIKLFISCEAKQLQFIENMFYASYPDSELILSEERIKPANEFIAMTKKTTIRDHTSYTQWGSYMSPLHDILSLFNTVDIESNLTIQFTFQFHQTKSLFDKAVSLTKDIIFGKKEKSATDSNSEMQSIASITPELRVRIGCNIHANNLVIKQWLRDQFFMLMKWFITSGKIDLKSTPQPMIPMLRSQIVNFFHIPTQQHFTKALDYAVYRKLPYPYPLPTETNTPKDEFTMIWTTDYRNDKVNFGMIEEDKFRHMYIVGKTGTGKSTFLSNLIANDIKNGKGIGLLDPHGELVETVLEHIPSHRTNDVILFDVADSDFPIGFNLLQAKDADEKVRIVSWVVTTFQKLFAHSRWPRLEYILRNILLTLIDYPNATLMHILRILTDKNFREEVLKHTTDTMIIKFWRDEYDRRDERQKQDAMGPITNKIWQFLSSAVVRNIFWQPKSKLNLREAMDSGKIILINLSKWKIWEDNASMIGSLLVTKFQIDAMSRADIKPEERVPFYLYIDEFQNFATDSFATILSEARKYKLSLIMANQYTSQLLETIRDAIFGNIWSIFSFTIGYDDAKVISSQFKEMVSPNDLISLPRFTAYTRMMINGVTSDPFSMKTMPLPTPEWSHEQTKKIIEQSRQRYAMPKVELEKLLDARQKRTFSPAERVALRASLEWKWIPSDMIDAFFNSGEDDRDGRYTTNKDNFQSKNMSTNVEIKKEIKTDEIVEKSNTIKENINIDTQEKSKNIDNISFNIDNIVLWQSYQWYIKLQFNYGLFVTVKWVEGLLHKNEIICPDEVNWKKYFNIWDPITVKAKEKKEINGEMRIVWTMK
;
A
#
# COMPACT_ATOMS: atom_id res chain seq x y z
N MET A 1 -4.41 -51.80 31.87
CA MET A 1 -5.72 -51.36 32.35
C MET A 1 -5.57 -50.02 32.98
N ILE A 2 -6.07 -49.03 32.36
CA ILE A 2 -6.74 -47.81 32.78
C ILE A 2 -6.74 -46.87 31.56
N SER A 3 -7.92 -46.76 31.00
CA SER A 3 -8.27 -45.84 29.92
C SER A 3 -8.31 -44.41 30.48
N ILE A 4 -7.73 -43.46 29.74
CA ILE A 4 -8.05 -42.02 29.90
C ILE A 4 -8.42 -41.52 28.51
N GLU A 5 -9.71 -41.28 28.32
CA GLU A 5 -10.27 -40.49 27.24
C GLU A 5 -9.76 -39.08 27.36
N ASN A 6 -9.05 -38.59 26.34
CA ASN A 6 -8.84 -37.18 26.13
C ASN A 6 -9.62 -36.72 24.92
N LYS A 7 -10.76 -36.11 25.16
CA LYS A 7 -11.44 -35.22 24.23
C LYS A 7 -10.65 -33.94 24.14
N ASN A 8 -9.88 -33.77 23.11
CA ASN A 8 -9.38 -32.46 22.68
C ASN A 8 -9.83 -32.22 21.23
N ASN A 9 -10.87 -31.46 21.11
CA ASN A 9 -11.24 -30.79 19.86
C ASN A 9 -10.19 -29.73 19.57
N THR A 10 -9.17 -30.14 18.83
CA THR A 10 -8.29 -29.19 18.14
C THR A 10 -8.68 -29.20 16.69
N ILE A 11 -9.31 -28.12 16.23
CA ILE A 11 -9.52 -27.82 14.81
C ILE A 11 -8.11 -27.52 14.24
N ALA A 12 -7.41 -28.60 13.90
CA ALA A 12 -6.23 -28.50 13.06
C ALA A 12 -6.73 -28.36 11.62
N ASN A 13 -6.45 -27.21 10.99
CA ASN A 13 -6.45 -27.09 9.54
C ASN A 13 -5.39 -28.05 8.96
N LYS A 14 -5.72 -29.31 8.90
CA LYS A 14 -4.99 -30.28 8.09
C LYS A 14 -5.27 -29.92 6.63
N SER A 15 -4.23 -29.62 5.89
CA SER A 15 -4.28 -29.67 4.42
C SER A 15 -5.14 -30.86 4.03
N ILE A 16 -6.11 -30.64 3.17
CA ILE A 16 -7.17 -31.61 2.76
C ILE A 16 -6.61 -32.94 2.20
N TRP A 17 -5.30 -33.12 2.21
CA TRP A 17 -4.55 -34.18 1.54
C TRP A 17 -4.11 -35.36 2.41
N HIS A 18 -4.31 -35.37 3.72
CA HIS A 18 -3.82 -36.43 4.60
C HIS A 18 -4.92 -36.98 5.52
N THR A 19 -5.86 -37.71 5.01
CA THR A 19 -6.53 -38.83 5.68
C THR A 19 -7.87 -39.19 5.02
N THR A 20 -7.81 -39.73 3.83
CA THR A 20 -8.88 -40.64 3.35
C THR A 20 -8.18 -41.79 2.65
N THR A 21 -8.59 -42.98 2.97
CA THR A 21 -8.06 -44.26 2.47
C THR A 21 -7.79 -44.22 0.97
N ILE A 22 -6.54 -44.40 0.58
CA ILE A 22 -5.97 -44.33 -0.76
C ILE A 22 -6.77 -45.06 -1.82
N SER A 23 -7.54 -46.07 -1.47
CA SER A 23 -8.26 -46.96 -2.41
C SER A 23 -9.49 -46.36 -3.11
N GLN A 24 -10.13 -45.30 -2.57
CA GLN A 24 -11.29 -44.65 -3.23
C GLN A 24 -10.90 -43.41 -4.08
N TRP A 25 -9.71 -42.83 -3.88
CA TRP A 25 -9.24 -41.65 -4.61
C TRP A 25 -8.59 -41.98 -5.96
N ASP A 26 -8.08 -43.20 -6.14
CA ASP A 26 -7.33 -43.60 -7.36
C ASP A 26 -8.08 -43.45 -8.69
N LYS A 27 -9.39 -43.39 -8.64
CA LYS A 27 -10.24 -43.25 -9.85
C LYS A 27 -10.95 -41.91 -9.98
N LYS A 28 -10.73 -40.98 -9.04
CA LYS A 28 -11.39 -39.67 -9.12
C LYS A 28 -10.68 -38.81 -10.18
N ILE A 29 -11.44 -38.34 -11.16
CA ILE A 29 -10.96 -37.38 -12.17
C ILE A 29 -11.00 -35.99 -11.55
N LEU A 30 -9.87 -35.33 -11.57
CA LEU A 30 -9.71 -33.95 -11.17
C LEU A 30 -9.66 -33.05 -12.40
N VAL A 31 -10.21 -31.85 -12.25
CA VAL A 31 -10.19 -30.78 -13.28
C VAL A 31 -9.37 -29.62 -12.76
N LEU A 32 -8.40 -29.19 -13.54
CA LEU A 32 -7.51 -28.09 -13.23
C LEU A 32 -7.69 -26.98 -14.26
N GLN A 33 -7.91 -25.76 -13.82
CA GLN A 33 -7.94 -24.60 -14.68
C GLN A 33 -6.51 -24.14 -14.95
N ILE A 34 -6.20 -23.87 -16.22
CA ILE A 34 -4.93 -23.28 -16.66
C ILE A 34 -5.14 -21.78 -16.83
N LYS A 35 -4.37 -20.96 -16.11
CA LYS A 35 -4.31 -19.51 -16.29
C LYS A 35 -2.94 -19.11 -16.81
N PRO A 36 -2.80 -18.82 -18.12
CA PRO A 36 -1.55 -18.33 -18.65
C PRO A 36 -1.23 -16.92 -18.11
N LEU A 37 0.03 -16.57 -17.98
CA LEU A 37 0.41 -15.17 -17.74
C LEU A 37 0.17 -14.36 -19.02
N ARG A 38 -0.25 -13.09 -18.89
CA ARG A 38 -0.44 -12.20 -20.08
C ARG A 38 0.83 -12.02 -20.89
N GLU A 39 1.96 -11.96 -20.22
CA GLU A 39 3.30 -11.77 -20.81
C GLU A 39 3.99 -13.11 -21.08
N ASN A 40 3.24 -14.21 -21.26
CA ASN A 40 3.81 -15.50 -21.56
C ASN A 40 4.57 -15.49 -22.90
N ASP A 41 5.88 -15.64 -22.84
CA ASP A 41 6.79 -15.72 -23.98
C ASP A 41 7.11 -17.17 -24.40
N ARG A 42 6.70 -18.16 -23.57
CA ARG A 42 6.96 -19.57 -23.79
C ARG A 42 6.04 -20.13 -24.85
N GLY A 43 6.62 -20.32 -26.01
CA GLY A 43 5.90 -20.70 -27.22
C GLY A 43 5.58 -22.18 -27.37
N ILE A 44 5.39 -22.56 -28.62
CA ILE A 44 4.99 -23.88 -29.07
C ILE A 44 5.96 -24.98 -28.62
N GLU A 45 7.28 -24.70 -28.61
CA GLU A 45 8.31 -25.67 -28.22
C GLU A 45 8.12 -26.17 -26.76
N ASN A 46 7.76 -25.26 -25.85
CA ASN A 46 7.50 -25.61 -24.46
C ASN A 46 6.28 -26.52 -24.32
N TRP A 47 5.25 -26.33 -25.19
CA TRP A 47 4.08 -27.18 -25.22
C TRP A 47 4.40 -28.57 -25.78
N ILE A 48 5.18 -28.66 -26.85
CA ILE A 48 5.66 -29.93 -27.41
C ILE A 48 6.43 -30.70 -26.34
N TRP A 49 7.31 -30.01 -25.60
CA TRP A 49 8.07 -30.59 -24.49
C TRP A 49 7.16 -31.12 -23.38
N PHE A 50 6.16 -30.34 -22.97
CA PHE A 50 5.17 -30.72 -21.98
C PHE A 50 4.40 -32.00 -22.41
N ILE A 51 3.82 -31.99 -23.59
CA ILE A 51 3.09 -33.16 -24.15
C ILE A 51 4.01 -34.37 -24.27
N ARG A 52 5.27 -34.19 -24.65
CA ARG A 52 6.24 -35.27 -24.72
C ARG A 52 6.44 -35.96 -23.38
N ASN A 53 6.52 -35.22 -22.31
CA ASN A 53 6.76 -35.79 -20.98
C ASN A 53 5.51 -36.46 -20.36
N LEU A 54 4.33 -36.21 -20.91
CA LEU A 54 3.10 -36.88 -20.49
C LEU A 54 2.94 -38.32 -21.08
N TRP A 55 3.86 -38.80 -21.93
CA TRP A 55 3.78 -40.08 -22.59
C TRP A 55 3.73 -41.30 -21.63
N SER A 56 4.23 -41.14 -20.40
CA SER A 56 4.19 -42.18 -19.37
C SER A 56 2.77 -42.41 -18.83
N ILE A 57 1.83 -41.51 -19.08
CA ILE A 57 0.45 -41.57 -18.62
C ILE A 57 -0.34 -42.51 -19.52
N LYS A 58 -0.88 -43.60 -18.95
CA LYS A 58 -1.66 -44.60 -19.67
C LYS A 58 -3.14 -44.24 -19.89
N SER A 59 -3.67 -43.37 -19.02
CA SER A 59 -5.06 -42.89 -19.10
C SER A 59 -5.19 -41.71 -20.08
N SER A 60 -6.43 -41.49 -20.56
CA SER A 60 -6.72 -40.33 -21.40
C SER A 60 -6.69 -39.03 -20.58
N ILE A 61 -6.08 -37.98 -21.13
CA ILE A 61 -6.07 -36.63 -20.60
C ILE A 61 -6.99 -35.77 -21.47
N ASN A 62 -7.85 -34.99 -20.87
CA ASN A 62 -8.68 -34.05 -21.61
C ASN A 62 -8.18 -32.61 -21.38
N PHE A 63 -8.16 -31.84 -22.46
CA PHE A 63 -8.01 -30.40 -22.46
C PHE A 63 -9.29 -29.78 -22.94
N TRP A 64 -9.71 -28.68 -22.32
CA TRP A 64 -10.89 -27.95 -22.75
C TRP A 64 -10.59 -26.46 -22.89
N ILE A 65 -11.25 -25.88 -23.88
CA ILE A 65 -11.43 -24.44 -23.99
C ILE A 65 -12.93 -24.22 -23.84
N THR A 66 -13.35 -23.49 -22.83
CA THR A 66 -14.78 -23.22 -22.58
C THR A 66 -15.03 -21.76 -22.30
N GLY A 67 -16.17 -21.25 -22.76
CA GLY A 67 -16.52 -19.87 -22.47
C GLY A 67 -17.39 -19.20 -23.53
N ASN A 68 -17.35 -17.88 -23.52
CA ASN A 68 -18.04 -16.98 -24.42
C ASN A 68 -17.19 -15.74 -24.72
N ASN A 69 -17.78 -14.69 -25.32
CA ASN A 69 -17.07 -13.45 -25.67
C ASN A 69 -16.55 -12.63 -24.49
N THR A 70 -16.97 -12.93 -23.24
CA THR A 70 -16.54 -12.22 -22.03
C THR A 70 -15.60 -13.03 -21.14
N ASN A 71 -15.67 -14.36 -21.21
CA ASN A 71 -14.90 -15.24 -20.33
C ASN A 71 -14.54 -16.55 -21.02
N ILE A 72 -13.26 -16.73 -21.32
CA ILE A 72 -12.70 -17.96 -21.88
C ILE A 72 -11.79 -18.59 -20.83
N LYS A 73 -11.98 -19.87 -20.54
CA LYS A 73 -11.17 -20.64 -19.60
C LYS A 73 -10.56 -21.86 -20.28
N LEU A 74 -9.33 -22.16 -19.85
CA LEU A 74 -8.60 -23.35 -20.28
C LEU A 74 -8.55 -24.35 -19.13
N PHE A 75 -8.77 -25.64 -19.43
CA PHE A 75 -8.73 -26.68 -18.41
C PHE A 75 -7.97 -27.93 -18.89
N ILE A 76 -7.44 -28.65 -17.92
CA ILE A 76 -6.88 -29.99 -18.07
C ILE A 76 -7.52 -30.92 -17.05
N SER A 77 -7.84 -32.19 -17.44
CA SER A 77 -8.24 -33.20 -16.47
C SER A 77 -7.26 -34.35 -16.39
N CYS A 78 -7.16 -34.86 -15.17
CA CYS A 78 -6.32 -36.04 -14.91
C CYS A 78 -6.92 -36.89 -13.78
N GLU A 79 -6.44 -38.15 -13.66
CA GLU A 79 -6.69 -38.93 -12.47
C GLU A 79 -5.96 -38.37 -11.26
N ALA A 80 -6.53 -38.43 -10.05
CA ALA A 80 -5.95 -37.86 -8.84
C ALA A 80 -4.50 -38.30 -8.58
N LYS A 81 -4.15 -39.57 -8.87
CA LYS A 81 -2.81 -40.13 -8.73
C LYS A 81 -1.76 -39.48 -9.67
N GLN A 82 -2.20 -38.80 -10.73
CA GLN A 82 -1.33 -38.18 -11.74
C GLN A 82 -1.15 -36.69 -11.49
N LEU A 83 -1.90 -36.10 -10.55
CA LEU A 83 -1.92 -34.67 -10.30
C LEU A 83 -0.52 -34.10 -10.12
N GLN A 84 0.24 -34.63 -9.17
CA GLN A 84 1.57 -34.11 -8.85
C GLN A 84 2.54 -34.22 -10.04
N PHE A 85 2.45 -35.31 -10.82
CA PHE A 85 3.27 -35.48 -12.02
C PHE A 85 2.92 -34.43 -13.09
N ILE A 86 1.63 -34.22 -13.35
CA ILE A 86 1.16 -33.23 -14.33
C ILE A 86 1.53 -31.82 -13.90
N GLU A 87 1.33 -31.47 -12.60
CA GLU A 87 1.76 -30.19 -12.06
C GLU A 87 3.26 -29.95 -12.23
N ASN A 88 4.10 -30.93 -11.89
CA ASN A 88 5.55 -30.83 -12.04
C ASN A 88 5.96 -30.62 -13.50
N MET A 89 5.39 -31.37 -14.42
CA MET A 89 5.68 -31.22 -15.87
C MET A 89 5.17 -29.91 -16.43
N PHE A 90 3.99 -29.47 -16.00
CA PHE A 90 3.41 -28.19 -16.41
C PHE A 90 4.29 -27.02 -15.96
N TYR A 91 4.64 -26.97 -14.67
CA TYR A 91 5.44 -25.88 -14.14
C TYR A 91 6.91 -25.92 -14.62
N ALA A 92 7.44 -27.08 -15.01
CA ALA A 92 8.73 -27.16 -15.69
C ALA A 92 8.70 -26.51 -17.08
N SER A 93 7.55 -26.55 -17.77
CA SER A 93 7.34 -25.91 -19.07
C SER A 93 6.89 -24.45 -18.98
N TYR A 94 6.00 -24.16 -18.02
CA TYR A 94 5.31 -22.89 -17.84
C TYR A 94 5.35 -22.45 -16.36
N PRO A 95 6.51 -22.05 -15.82
CA PRO A 95 6.67 -21.72 -14.41
C PRO A 95 5.85 -20.51 -13.95
N ASP A 96 5.56 -19.59 -14.89
CA ASP A 96 4.86 -18.32 -14.63
C ASP A 96 3.35 -18.42 -14.80
N SER A 97 2.84 -19.54 -15.33
CA SER A 97 1.38 -19.78 -15.47
C SER A 97 0.82 -20.46 -14.22
N GLU A 98 -0.49 -20.33 -13.99
CA GLU A 98 -1.15 -20.97 -12.85
C GLU A 98 -1.93 -22.22 -13.27
N LEU A 99 -1.88 -23.23 -12.43
CA LEU A 99 -2.68 -24.44 -12.52
C LEU A 99 -3.49 -24.58 -11.22
N ILE A 100 -4.82 -24.37 -11.30
CA ILE A 100 -5.70 -24.25 -10.14
C ILE A 100 -6.71 -25.39 -10.14
N LEU A 101 -6.84 -26.11 -9.02
CA LEU A 101 -7.89 -27.11 -8.87
C LEU A 101 -9.27 -26.44 -8.99
N SER A 102 -10.09 -26.89 -9.93
CA SER A 102 -11.40 -26.32 -10.21
C SER A 102 -12.52 -27.20 -9.66
N GLU A 103 -13.52 -26.56 -9.05
CA GLU A 103 -14.78 -27.22 -8.66
C GLU A 103 -15.83 -27.15 -9.77
N GLU A 104 -15.52 -26.47 -10.88
CA GLU A 104 -16.43 -26.32 -12.01
C GLU A 104 -16.68 -27.66 -12.70
N ARG A 105 -17.96 -28.01 -12.87
CA ARG A 105 -18.34 -29.16 -13.65
C ARG A 105 -18.42 -28.84 -15.14
N ILE A 106 -17.37 -29.18 -15.89
CA ILE A 106 -17.37 -28.99 -17.34
C ILE A 106 -18.25 -30.05 -17.98
N LYS A 107 -19.21 -29.61 -18.80
CA LYS A 107 -20.04 -30.54 -19.62
C LYS A 107 -19.16 -31.16 -20.71
N PRO A 108 -19.06 -32.49 -20.81
CA PRO A 108 -18.28 -33.13 -21.86
C PRO A 108 -18.86 -32.84 -23.25
N ALA A 109 -18.03 -33.03 -24.27
CA ALA A 109 -18.45 -32.89 -25.65
C ALA A 109 -19.61 -33.86 -25.96
N ASN A 110 -20.60 -33.38 -26.68
CA ASN A 110 -21.76 -34.15 -27.18
C ASN A 110 -21.76 -34.31 -28.70
N GLU A 111 -20.89 -33.58 -29.40
CA GLU A 111 -20.64 -33.72 -30.84
C GLU A 111 -19.14 -33.91 -31.08
N PHE A 112 -18.78 -34.79 -32.01
CA PHE A 112 -17.39 -35.21 -32.22
C PHE A 112 -17.04 -35.17 -33.70
N ILE A 113 -15.80 -34.74 -33.98
CA ILE A 113 -15.26 -34.75 -35.34
C ILE A 113 -14.92 -36.17 -35.76
N ALA A 114 -15.61 -36.66 -36.77
CA ALA A 114 -15.31 -37.91 -37.44
C ALA A 114 -14.35 -37.63 -38.64
N MET A 115 -13.22 -38.34 -38.66
CA MET A 115 -12.25 -38.22 -39.75
C MET A 115 -12.05 -39.55 -40.45
N THR A 116 -11.88 -39.56 -41.77
CA THR A 116 -11.56 -40.78 -42.51
C THR A 116 -10.08 -41.17 -42.36
N LYS A 117 -9.72 -42.44 -42.52
CA LYS A 117 -8.32 -42.91 -42.47
C LYS A 117 -7.38 -42.20 -43.47
N LYS A 118 -7.92 -41.57 -44.53
CA LYS A 118 -7.15 -40.82 -45.51
C LYS A 118 -7.07 -39.31 -45.19
N THR A 119 -7.59 -38.86 -44.06
CA THR A 119 -7.57 -37.43 -43.67
C THR A 119 -6.16 -37.07 -43.21
N THR A 120 -5.58 -36.07 -43.82
CA THR A 120 -4.29 -35.48 -43.43
C THR A 120 -4.52 -34.14 -42.79
N ILE A 121 -3.82 -33.91 -41.66
CA ILE A 121 -3.88 -32.68 -40.85
C ILE A 121 -2.67 -31.83 -41.16
N ARG A 122 -2.83 -30.55 -41.28
CA ARG A 122 -1.74 -29.58 -41.50
C ARG A 122 -0.71 -29.67 -40.38
N ASP A 123 0.57 -29.61 -40.76
CA ASP A 123 1.66 -29.47 -39.82
C ASP A 123 1.85 -27.99 -39.43
N HIS A 124 2.32 -27.71 -38.18
CA HIS A 124 2.54 -26.34 -37.72
C HIS A 124 3.63 -25.63 -38.55
N THR A 125 4.64 -26.35 -39.04
CA THR A 125 5.71 -25.84 -39.89
C THR A 125 5.18 -25.23 -41.18
N SER A 126 4.01 -25.67 -41.68
CA SER A 126 3.41 -25.12 -42.87
C SER A 126 2.88 -23.69 -42.71
N TYR A 127 2.68 -23.22 -41.46
CA TYR A 127 2.25 -21.83 -41.20
C TYR A 127 3.43 -20.84 -41.17
N THR A 128 4.61 -21.28 -40.80
CA THR A 128 5.81 -20.44 -40.77
C THR A 128 6.31 -20.05 -42.15
N GLN A 129 6.01 -20.87 -43.16
CA GLN A 129 6.39 -20.64 -44.57
C GLN A 129 5.58 -19.50 -45.24
N TRP A 130 4.42 -19.11 -44.68
CA TRP A 130 3.52 -18.15 -45.30
C TRP A 130 3.65 -16.73 -44.74
N GLY A 131 4.64 -16.47 -43.85
CA GLY A 131 4.88 -15.14 -43.30
C GLY A 131 3.77 -14.61 -42.37
N SER A 132 2.73 -15.41 -42.11
CA SER A 132 1.62 -15.05 -41.24
C SER A 132 1.87 -15.62 -39.86
N TYR A 133 2.15 -14.78 -38.89
CA TYR A 133 2.38 -15.12 -37.47
C TYR A 133 1.09 -15.57 -36.72
N MET A 134 0.00 -15.86 -37.40
CA MET A 134 -1.24 -16.27 -36.76
C MET A 134 -1.23 -17.78 -36.54
N SER A 135 -1.05 -18.21 -35.29
CA SER A 135 -1.25 -19.59 -34.87
C SER A 135 -2.74 -19.98 -35.01
N PRO A 136 -3.04 -21.22 -35.40
CA PRO A 136 -4.41 -21.76 -35.43
C PRO A 136 -5.18 -21.61 -34.10
N LEU A 137 -4.50 -21.56 -32.98
CA LEU A 137 -5.10 -21.26 -31.69
C LEU A 137 -5.76 -19.88 -31.67
N HIS A 138 -5.22 -18.90 -32.38
CA HIS A 138 -5.84 -17.58 -32.51
C HIS A 138 -7.23 -17.69 -33.14
N ASP A 139 -7.40 -18.50 -34.20
CA ASP A 139 -8.68 -18.70 -34.83
C ASP A 139 -9.66 -19.43 -33.93
N ILE A 140 -9.18 -20.40 -33.14
CA ILE A 140 -9.98 -21.08 -32.12
C ILE A 140 -10.45 -20.10 -31.05
N LEU A 141 -9.57 -19.26 -30.52
CA LEU A 141 -9.93 -18.24 -29.51
C LEU A 141 -10.84 -17.15 -30.09
N SER A 142 -10.66 -16.80 -31.38
CA SER A 142 -11.50 -15.84 -32.06
C SER A 142 -12.94 -16.32 -32.26
N LEU A 143 -13.14 -17.63 -32.40
CA LEU A 143 -14.49 -18.23 -32.44
C LEU A 143 -15.28 -17.92 -31.14
N PHE A 144 -14.63 -17.88 -29.99
CA PHE A 144 -15.28 -17.54 -28.73
C PHE A 144 -15.74 -16.07 -28.65
N ASN A 145 -15.11 -15.16 -29.37
CA ASN A 145 -15.54 -13.76 -29.44
C ASN A 145 -16.91 -13.61 -30.13
N THR A 146 -17.36 -14.63 -30.89
CA THR A 146 -18.66 -14.65 -31.55
C THR A 146 -19.76 -15.33 -30.71
N VAL A 147 -19.41 -15.90 -29.57
CA VAL A 147 -20.37 -16.55 -28.66
C VAL A 147 -20.98 -15.53 -27.73
N ASP A 148 -22.31 -15.40 -27.75
CA ASP A 148 -23.05 -14.48 -26.87
C ASP A 148 -22.84 -14.78 -25.38
N ILE A 149 -23.09 -13.77 -24.53
CA ILE A 149 -22.94 -13.90 -23.07
C ILE A 149 -23.83 -15.01 -22.49
N GLU A 150 -25.05 -15.21 -23.05
CA GLU A 150 -26.01 -16.24 -22.61
C GLU A 150 -25.69 -17.62 -23.14
N SER A 151 -24.78 -17.73 -24.10
CA SER A 151 -24.36 -18.96 -24.73
C SER A 151 -22.98 -19.40 -24.20
N ASN A 152 -22.69 -20.70 -24.33
CA ASN A 152 -21.39 -21.24 -23.95
C ASN A 152 -20.94 -22.26 -24.98
N LEU A 153 -19.70 -22.13 -25.44
CA LEU A 153 -19.04 -23.08 -26.28
C LEU A 153 -17.98 -23.82 -25.47
N THR A 154 -17.94 -25.12 -25.53
CA THR A 154 -16.89 -25.97 -24.96
C THR A 154 -16.25 -26.79 -26.06
N ILE A 155 -14.95 -26.65 -26.28
CA ILE A 155 -14.17 -27.48 -27.18
C ILE A 155 -13.35 -28.46 -26.35
N GLN A 156 -13.43 -29.74 -26.62
CA GLN A 156 -12.74 -30.81 -25.89
C GLN A 156 -11.74 -31.52 -26.81
N PHE A 157 -10.50 -31.61 -26.32
CA PHE A 157 -9.44 -32.40 -26.92
C PHE A 157 -9.08 -33.54 -25.96
N THR A 158 -9.36 -34.78 -26.34
CA THR A 158 -9.03 -35.96 -25.56
C THR A 158 -7.76 -36.59 -26.11
N PHE A 159 -6.71 -36.68 -25.34
CA PHE A 159 -5.41 -37.23 -25.70
C PHE A 159 -5.20 -38.59 -25.05
N GLN A 160 -4.72 -39.54 -25.82
CA GLN A 160 -4.29 -40.87 -25.37
C GLN A 160 -2.91 -41.18 -25.93
N PHE A 161 -1.97 -41.38 -25.02
CA PHE A 161 -0.59 -41.73 -25.39
C PHE A 161 -0.49 -43.23 -25.73
N HIS A 162 0.11 -43.51 -26.87
CA HIS A 162 0.25 -44.88 -27.33
C HIS A 162 1.70 -45.37 -27.08
N GLN A 163 1.85 -46.30 -26.16
CA GLN A 163 3.14 -46.98 -25.98
C GLN A 163 3.35 -48.00 -27.11
N THR A 164 4.10 -47.62 -28.13
CA THR A 164 4.54 -48.56 -29.16
C THR A 164 5.68 -49.41 -28.61
N LYS A 165 5.37 -50.57 -28.02
CA LYS A 165 6.39 -51.63 -27.78
C LYS A 165 7.24 -51.88 -29.02
N SER A 166 6.68 -51.70 -30.21
CA SER A 166 7.32 -51.96 -31.51
C SER A 166 8.51 -51.05 -31.85
N LEU A 167 8.57 -49.83 -31.30
CA LEU A 167 9.69 -48.93 -31.59
C LEU A 167 10.91 -49.23 -30.72
N PHE A 168 10.68 -49.59 -29.45
CA PHE A 168 11.77 -49.99 -28.55
C PHE A 168 12.31 -51.37 -29.03
N ASP A 169 11.44 -52.27 -29.44
CA ASP A 169 11.83 -53.58 -29.99
C ASP A 169 12.54 -53.43 -31.34
N LYS A 170 12.15 -52.50 -32.21
CA LYS A 170 12.85 -52.18 -33.45
C LYS A 170 14.17 -51.45 -33.19
N ALA A 171 14.23 -50.54 -32.22
CA ALA A 171 15.47 -49.88 -31.83
C ALA A 171 16.45 -50.88 -31.18
N VAL A 172 15.95 -51.79 -30.34
CA VAL A 172 16.75 -52.88 -29.74
C VAL A 172 17.15 -53.90 -30.80
N SER A 173 16.35 -54.18 -31.80
CA SER A 173 16.72 -55.05 -32.89
C SER A 173 17.78 -54.40 -33.83
N LEU A 174 17.62 -53.12 -34.14
CA LEU A 174 18.65 -52.36 -34.90
C LEU A 174 19.97 -52.25 -34.13
N THR A 175 19.96 -52.00 -32.82
CA THR A 175 21.16 -52.00 -31.99
C THR A 175 21.76 -53.43 -31.88
N LYS A 176 20.94 -54.47 -31.82
CA LYS A 176 21.46 -55.83 -31.88
C LYS A 176 22.04 -56.16 -33.24
N ASP A 177 21.44 -55.71 -34.34
CA ASP A 177 21.99 -55.94 -35.69
C ASP A 177 23.31 -55.16 -35.94
N ILE A 178 23.46 -54.00 -35.27
CA ILE A 178 24.73 -53.24 -35.30
C ILE A 178 25.78 -53.91 -34.40
N ILE A 179 25.42 -54.33 -33.20
CA ILE A 179 26.35 -54.97 -32.23
C ILE A 179 26.81 -56.36 -32.72
N PHE A 180 25.96 -57.07 -33.45
CA PHE A 180 26.33 -58.44 -33.96
C PHE A 180 26.80 -58.47 -35.42
N GLY A 181 27.17 -57.31 -36.00
CA GLY A 181 27.95 -57.25 -37.24
C GLY A 181 27.27 -57.73 -38.54
N LYS A 182 25.95 -57.65 -38.60
CA LYS A 182 25.24 -58.16 -39.81
C LYS A 182 25.01 -57.13 -40.94
N LYS A 183 25.35 -55.85 -40.74
CA LYS A 183 25.45 -54.80 -41.78
C LYS A 183 26.32 -53.66 -41.32
N GLU A 184 27.44 -53.39 -42.03
CA GLU A 184 28.20 -52.13 -41.88
C GLU A 184 27.34 -50.99 -42.52
N LYS A 185 26.53 -50.30 -41.67
CA LYS A 185 26.03 -48.97 -41.99
C LYS A 185 26.76 -47.98 -41.09
N SER A 186 27.24 -46.86 -41.63
CA SER A 186 27.88 -45.81 -40.86
C SER A 186 26.99 -45.32 -39.73
N ALA A 187 27.54 -45.01 -38.55
CA ALA A 187 26.79 -44.56 -37.38
C ALA A 187 26.00 -43.25 -37.62
N THR A 188 26.35 -42.49 -38.63
CA THR A 188 25.69 -41.26 -39.08
C THR A 188 24.38 -41.54 -39.85
N ASP A 189 24.34 -42.61 -40.67
CA ASP A 189 23.13 -42.96 -41.43
C ASP A 189 22.05 -43.58 -40.53
N SER A 190 22.45 -44.38 -39.54
CA SER A 190 21.49 -44.95 -38.57
C SER A 190 20.85 -43.93 -37.66
N ASN A 191 21.58 -42.88 -37.27
CA ASN A 191 21.00 -41.77 -36.47
C ASN A 191 20.03 -40.88 -37.29
N SER A 192 20.31 -40.63 -38.56
CA SER A 192 19.43 -39.87 -39.45
C SER A 192 18.18 -40.69 -39.81
N GLU A 193 18.29 -42.02 -40.06
CA GLU A 193 17.12 -42.90 -40.24
C GLU A 193 16.28 -43.03 -38.94
N MET A 194 16.88 -43.14 -37.75
CA MET A 194 16.17 -43.13 -36.46
C MET A 194 15.44 -41.82 -36.22
N GLN A 195 16.07 -40.68 -36.48
CA GLN A 195 15.47 -39.37 -36.36
C GLN A 195 14.32 -39.20 -37.35
N SER A 196 14.44 -39.63 -38.60
CA SER A 196 13.40 -39.59 -39.59
C SER A 196 12.22 -40.53 -39.28
N ILE A 197 12.48 -41.73 -38.76
CA ILE A 197 11.43 -42.69 -38.34
C ILE A 197 10.71 -42.17 -37.07
N ALA A 198 11.44 -41.57 -36.11
CA ALA A 198 10.84 -40.99 -34.92
C ALA A 198 9.95 -39.76 -35.23
N SER A 199 10.26 -39.06 -36.32
CA SER A 199 9.47 -37.90 -36.76
C SER A 199 8.15 -38.28 -37.50
N ILE A 200 8.07 -39.49 -38.04
CA ILE A 200 6.94 -39.92 -38.90
C ILE A 200 5.92 -40.79 -38.14
N THR A 201 6.29 -41.40 -37.02
CA THR A 201 5.36 -42.30 -36.29
C THR A 201 4.40 -41.50 -35.39
N PRO A 202 3.09 -41.69 -35.53
CA PRO A 202 2.12 -41.03 -34.67
C PRO A 202 2.20 -41.62 -33.26
N GLU A 203 2.62 -40.79 -32.30
CA GLU A 203 2.81 -41.19 -30.91
C GLU A 203 1.55 -40.93 -30.06
N LEU A 204 0.62 -40.17 -30.59
CA LEU A 204 -0.53 -39.69 -29.86
C LEU A 204 -1.82 -39.93 -30.65
N ARG A 205 -2.85 -40.33 -29.92
CA ARG A 205 -4.22 -40.43 -30.47
C ARG A 205 -5.08 -39.35 -29.88
N VAL A 206 -5.80 -38.63 -30.72
CA VAL A 206 -6.62 -37.48 -30.35
C VAL A 206 -8.07 -37.69 -30.76
N ARG A 207 -8.99 -37.21 -29.91
CA ARG A 207 -10.42 -37.06 -30.23
C ARG A 207 -10.77 -35.58 -29.98
N ILE A 208 -11.45 -34.99 -30.93
CA ILE A 208 -11.91 -33.61 -30.88
C ILE A 208 -13.44 -33.60 -30.83
N GLY A 209 -14.01 -32.83 -29.95
CA GLY A 209 -15.45 -32.66 -29.86
C GLY A 209 -15.83 -31.28 -29.31
N CYS A 210 -17.09 -30.94 -29.42
CA CYS A 210 -17.64 -29.73 -28.85
C CYS A 210 -18.96 -29.99 -28.10
N ASN A 211 -19.28 -29.03 -27.22
CA ASN A 211 -20.60 -28.92 -26.59
C ASN A 211 -21.02 -27.46 -26.70
N ILE A 212 -22.18 -27.24 -27.30
CA ILE A 212 -22.71 -25.89 -27.53
C ILE A 212 -23.99 -25.73 -26.73
N HIS A 213 -23.99 -24.79 -25.79
CA HIS A 213 -25.16 -24.41 -25.05
C HIS A 213 -25.59 -23.00 -25.51
N ALA A 214 -26.78 -22.91 -26.08
CA ALA A 214 -27.37 -21.67 -26.53
C ALA A 214 -28.90 -21.74 -26.32
N ASN A 215 -29.47 -20.60 -25.89
CA ASN A 215 -30.91 -20.48 -25.66
C ASN A 215 -31.69 -20.48 -26.97
N ASN A 216 -31.04 -20.10 -28.09
CA ASN A 216 -31.63 -20.05 -29.43
C ASN A 216 -31.06 -21.19 -30.29
N LEU A 217 -31.96 -21.94 -30.95
CA LEU A 217 -31.60 -23.07 -31.83
C LEU A 217 -30.81 -22.57 -33.06
N VAL A 218 -31.11 -21.38 -33.56
CA VAL A 218 -30.43 -20.79 -34.72
C VAL A 218 -28.98 -20.47 -34.36
N ILE A 219 -28.76 -19.85 -33.21
CA ILE A 219 -27.40 -19.53 -32.67
C ILE A 219 -26.64 -20.84 -32.47
N LYS A 220 -27.29 -21.87 -31.86
CA LYS A 220 -26.66 -23.17 -31.67
C LYS A 220 -26.20 -23.78 -32.98
N GLN A 221 -27.06 -23.77 -34.01
CA GLN A 221 -26.73 -24.31 -35.31
C GLN A 221 -25.62 -23.53 -35.97
N TRP A 222 -25.67 -22.18 -35.91
CA TRP A 222 -24.65 -21.31 -36.44
C TRP A 222 -23.27 -21.55 -35.81
N LEU A 223 -23.20 -21.62 -34.48
CA LEU A 223 -21.94 -21.93 -33.76
C LEU A 223 -21.39 -23.32 -34.12
N ARG A 224 -22.28 -24.27 -34.30
CA ARG A 224 -21.92 -25.63 -34.73
C ARG A 224 -21.28 -25.59 -36.13
N ASP A 225 -21.86 -24.84 -37.07
CA ASP A 225 -21.34 -24.71 -38.43
C ASP A 225 -20.01 -23.95 -38.42
N GLN A 226 -19.85 -22.89 -37.62
CA GLN A 226 -18.56 -22.18 -37.41
C GLN A 226 -17.48 -23.12 -36.87
N PHE A 227 -17.77 -23.89 -35.84
CA PHE A 227 -16.84 -24.88 -35.29
C PHE A 227 -16.46 -25.93 -36.37
N PHE A 228 -17.41 -26.43 -37.11
CA PHE A 228 -17.14 -27.38 -38.17
C PHE A 228 -16.26 -26.79 -39.30
N MET A 229 -16.53 -25.55 -39.74
CA MET A 229 -15.73 -24.87 -40.75
C MET A 229 -14.30 -24.63 -40.26
N LEU A 230 -14.14 -24.20 -39.00
CA LEU A 230 -12.84 -24.05 -38.38
C LEU A 230 -12.06 -25.38 -38.37
N MET A 231 -12.67 -26.46 -37.96
CA MET A 231 -12.03 -27.79 -37.96
C MET A 231 -11.67 -28.26 -39.35
N LYS A 232 -12.49 -27.93 -40.37
CA LYS A 232 -12.22 -28.24 -41.76
C LYS A 232 -10.99 -27.53 -42.29
N TRP A 233 -10.73 -26.31 -41.82
CA TRP A 233 -9.55 -25.52 -42.24
C TRP A 233 -8.23 -26.17 -41.82
N PHE A 234 -8.19 -26.93 -40.72
CA PHE A 234 -7.00 -27.67 -40.29
C PHE A 234 -6.64 -28.88 -41.12
N ILE A 235 -7.45 -29.23 -42.08
CA ILE A 235 -7.31 -30.45 -42.89
C ILE A 235 -6.78 -30.10 -44.28
N THR A 236 -5.73 -30.79 -44.71
CA THR A 236 -5.16 -30.62 -46.04
C THR A 236 -5.81 -31.52 -47.09
N SER A 237 -6.23 -32.74 -46.69
CA SER A 237 -6.93 -33.67 -47.58
C SER A 237 -7.83 -34.62 -46.75
N GLY A 238 -8.85 -35.18 -47.39
CA GLY A 238 -9.80 -36.10 -46.76
C GLY A 238 -11.14 -35.44 -46.44
N LYS A 239 -12.04 -36.25 -45.82
CA LYS A 239 -13.37 -35.79 -45.40
C LYS A 239 -13.51 -35.81 -43.91
N ILE A 240 -14.18 -34.81 -43.37
CA ILE A 240 -14.61 -34.76 -41.95
C ILE A 240 -16.13 -34.65 -41.92
N ASP A 241 -16.67 -35.07 -40.79
CA ASP A 241 -18.09 -34.99 -40.48
C ASP A 241 -18.26 -34.78 -38.98
N LEU A 242 -19.39 -34.19 -38.57
CA LEU A 242 -19.71 -33.94 -37.16
C LEU A 242 -20.80 -34.92 -36.69
N LYS A 243 -20.52 -35.75 -35.72
CA LYS A 243 -21.39 -36.82 -35.21
C LYS A 243 -21.67 -36.68 -33.75
N SER A 244 -22.90 -37.02 -33.36
CA SER A 244 -23.35 -36.99 -31.94
C SER A 244 -22.85 -38.17 -31.09
N THR A 245 -22.14 -39.12 -31.67
CA THR A 245 -21.54 -40.25 -30.96
C THR A 245 -20.02 -40.11 -30.87
N PRO A 246 -19.40 -40.54 -29.74
CA PRO A 246 -17.95 -40.50 -29.62
C PRO A 246 -17.28 -41.26 -30.78
N GLN A 247 -16.36 -40.58 -31.47
CA GLN A 247 -15.65 -41.14 -32.61
C GLN A 247 -14.32 -41.81 -32.19
N PRO A 248 -13.79 -42.76 -32.97
CA PRO A 248 -12.46 -43.32 -32.72
C PRO A 248 -11.40 -42.21 -32.63
N MET A 249 -10.41 -42.44 -31.78
CA MET A 249 -9.27 -41.53 -31.68
C MET A 249 -8.38 -41.61 -32.93
N ILE A 250 -7.91 -40.45 -33.36
CA ILE A 250 -7.13 -40.28 -34.59
C ILE A 250 -5.66 -40.19 -34.22
N PRO A 251 -4.76 -40.96 -34.88
CA PRO A 251 -3.35 -40.84 -34.70
C PRO A 251 -2.87 -39.49 -35.25
N MET A 252 -2.11 -38.71 -34.45
CA MET A 252 -1.56 -37.41 -34.83
C MET A 252 -0.07 -37.31 -34.46
N LEU A 253 0.69 -36.57 -35.25
CA LEU A 253 2.03 -36.15 -34.89
C LEU A 253 1.98 -35.05 -33.84
N ARG A 254 3.01 -34.91 -33.04
CA ARG A 254 3.13 -33.84 -32.03
C ARG A 254 3.04 -32.46 -32.66
N SER A 255 3.68 -32.24 -33.78
CA SER A 255 3.62 -31.02 -34.60
C SER A 255 2.23 -30.66 -35.09
N GLN A 256 1.34 -31.64 -35.25
CA GLN A 256 -0.06 -31.42 -35.67
C GLN A 256 -0.95 -31.02 -34.48
N ILE A 257 -0.67 -31.54 -33.29
CA ILE A 257 -1.45 -31.27 -32.07
C ILE A 257 -1.35 -29.82 -31.64
N VAL A 258 -0.19 -29.24 -31.79
CA VAL A 258 0.08 -27.83 -31.45
C VAL A 258 -0.89 -26.88 -32.15
N ASN A 259 -1.39 -27.25 -33.33
CA ASN A 259 -2.36 -26.44 -34.06
C ASN A 259 -3.71 -26.34 -33.34
N PHE A 260 -4.05 -27.30 -32.49
CA PHE A 260 -5.38 -27.34 -31.85
C PHE A 260 -5.35 -26.78 -30.43
N PHE A 261 -4.28 -27.04 -29.71
CA PHE A 261 -4.17 -26.61 -28.32
C PHE A 261 -2.69 -26.42 -27.92
N HIS A 262 -2.39 -25.27 -27.41
CA HIS A 262 -1.19 -24.94 -26.67
C HIS A 262 -1.49 -23.79 -25.71
N ILE A 263 -0.57 -23.46 -24.80
CA ILE A 263 -0.74 -22.30 -23.89
C ILE A 263 -0.59 -21.01 -24.71
N PRO A 264 -1.55 -20.08 -24.66
CA PRO A 264 -1.46 -18.80 -25.36
C PRO A 264 -0.23 -18.00 -24.96
N THR A 265 0.44 -17.40 -25.96
CA THR A 265 1.52 -16.42 -25.77
C THR A 265 0.97 -15.01 -25.92
N GLN A 266 1.82 -13.98 -25.73
CA GLN A 266 1.45 -12.57 -25.95
C GLN A 266 0.78 -12.31 -27.31
N GLN A 267 1.22 -13.03 -28.35
CA GLN A 267 0.66 -12.90 -29.71
C GLN A 267 -0.79 -13.39 -29.81
N HIS A 268 -1.24 -14.25 -28.89
CA HIS A 268 -2.59 -14.80 -28.84
C HIS A 268 -3.50 -14.06 -27.84
N PHE A 269 -3.11 -12.84 -27.46
CA PHE A 269 -3.85 -12.07 -26.48
C PHE A 269 -5.33 -11.86 -26.90
N THR A 270 -6.25 -12.27 -26.03
CA THR A 270 -7.68 -11.94 -26.11
C THR A 270 -8.16 -11.46 -24.74
N LYS A 271 -8.97 -10.39 -24.72
CA LYS A 271 -9.50 -9.82 -23.46
C LYS A 271 -10.36 -10.80 -22.67
N ALA A 272 -11.01 -11.74 -23.35
CA ALA A 272 -11.93 -12.69 -22.76
C ALA A 272 -11.23 -13.86 -22.04
N LEU A 273 -9.95 -14.13 -22.30
CA LEU A 273 -9.22 -15.23 -21.66
C LEU A 273 -8.89 -14.92 -20.21
N ASP A 274 -9.14 -15.88 -19.34
CA ASP A 274 -8.84 -15.79 -17.90
C ASP A 274 -7.33 -16.00 -17.66
N TYR A 275 -6.61 -14.88 -17.52
CA TYR A 275 -5.17 -14.85 -17.29
C TYR A 275 -4.82 -14.91 -15.80
N ALA A 276 -3.62 -15.38 -15.49
CA ALA A 276 -2.99 -15.14 -14.20
C ALA A 276 -2.75 -13.63 -14.03
N VAL A 277 -3.13 -13.11 -12.88
CA VAL A 277 -3.13 -11.66 -12.60
C VAL A 277 -1.71 -11.16 -12.33
N TYR A 278 -0.87 -11.99 -11.73
CA TYR A 278 0.52 -11.70 -11.35
C TYR A 278 1.33 -12.99 -11.31
N ARG A 279 2.65 -12.85 -11.38
CA ARG A 279 3.58 -13.99 -11.32
C ARG A 279 3.71 -14.48 -9.88
N LYS A 280 3.54 -15.77 -9.61
CA LYS A 280 3.78 -16.38 -8.30
C LYS A 280 5.22 -16.86 -8.21
N LEU A 281 5.94 -16.37 -7.21
CA LEU A 281 7.35 -16.69 -6.99
C LEU A 281 7.52 -17.72 -5.87
N PRO A 282 8.48 -18.66 -6.02
CA PRO A 282 8.78 -19.68 -5.01
C PRO A 282 9.33 -19.05 -3.74
N TYR A 283 8.95 -19.62 -2.60
CA TYR A 283 9.49 -19.22 -1.31
C TYR A 283 10.84 -19.92 -1.02
N PRO A 284 11.71 -19.29 -0.22
CA PRO A 284 13.01 -19.83 0.13
C PRO A 284 12.91 -21.04 1.07
N TYR A 285 13.93 -21.90 1.08
CA TYR A 285 14.02 -23.03 2.00
C TYR A 285 15.36 -22.98 2.77
N PRO A 286 15.36 -23.20 4.10
CA PRO A 286 14.18 -23.39 4.98
C PRO A 286 13.47 -22.08 5.31
N LEU A 287 12.14 -22.07 5.29
CA LEU A 287 11.32 -20.95 5.74
C LEU A 287 10.99 -21.13 7.24
N PRO A 288 11.10 -20.10 8.10
CA PRO A 288 10.70 -20.21 9.50
C PRO A 288 9.21 -20.52 9.65
N THR A 289 8.89 -21.57 10.40
CA THR A 289 7.51 -22.05 10.65
C THR A 289 7.33 -22.39 12.13
N GLU A 290 6.11 -22.51 12.59
CA GLU A 290 5.82 -22.94 13.97
C GLU A 290 6.41 -24.32 14.33
N THR A 291 6.74 -25.13 13.33
CA THR A 291 7.25 -26.50 13.54
C THR A 291 8.78 -26.56 13.62
N ASN A 292 9.48 -25.56 13.03
CA ASN A 292 10.95 -25.58 12.98
C ASN A 292 11.61 -24.43 13.73
N THR A 293 10.81 -23.55 14.38
CA THR A 293 11.31 -22.39 15.14
C THR A 293 10.68 -22.38 16.55
N PRO A 294 11.43 -22.06 17.64
CA PRO A 294 10.87 -21.89 18.97
C PRO A 294 9.76 -20.84 19.03
N LYS A 295 8.69 -21.10 19.77
CA LYS A 295 7.50 -20.21 19.79
C LYS A 295 7.78 -18.83 20.36
N ASP A 296 8.67 -18.73 21.32
CA ASP A 296 9.08 -17.49 21.97
C ASP A 296 9.93 -16.57 21.07
N GLU A 297 10.61 -17.15 20.09
CA GLU A 297 11.42 -16.44 19.10
C GLU A 297 10.71 -16.23 17.75
N PHE A 298 9.49 -16.76 17.61
CA PHE A 298 8.77 -16.78 16.34
C PHE A 298 7.55 -15.87 16.33
N THR A 299 7.49 -14.95 15.38
CA THR A 299 6.27 -14.20 15.09
C THR A 299 5.68 -14.72 13.81
N MET A 300 4.48 -15.32 13.88
CA MET A 300 3.74 -15.74 12.71
C MET A 300 3.36 -14.52 11.87
N ILE A 301 3.56 -14.60 10.57
CA ILE A 301 3.34 -13.49 9.68
C ILE A 301 2.26 -13.83 8.67
N TRP A 302 2.42 -14.88 7.83
CA TRP A 302 1.54 -15.14 6.69
C TRP A 302 1.58 -16.56 6.16
N THR A 303 0.89 -16.69 5.01
CA THR A 303 0.87 -17.91 4.20
C THR A 303 1.57 -17.65 2.87
N THR A 304 2.39 -18.58 2.39
CA THR A 304 2.96 -18.54 1.04
C THR A 304 1.88 -18.58 -0.02
N ASP A 305 2.11 -17.96 -1.17
CA ASP A 305 1.22 -18.04 -2.34
C ASP A 305 2.00 -18.49 -3.57
N TYR A 306 2.45 -19.74 -3.53
CA TYR A 306 3.16 -20.34 -4.64
C TYR A 306 2.55 -21.68 -5.01
N ARG A 307 2.01 -21.76 -6.22
CA ARG A 307 1.29 -22.95 -6.71
C ARG A 307 0.12 -23.31 -5.76
N ASN A 308 -0.05 -24.59 -5.48
CA ASN A 308 -1.05 -25.08 -4.52
C ASN A 308 -0.46 -25.33 -3.11
N ASP A 309 0.78 -24.95 -2.89
CA ASP A 309 1.47 -25.12 -1.62
C ASP A 309 1.29 -23.88 -0.73
N LYS A 310 0.61 -24.09 0.41
CA LYS A 310 0.31 -23.04 1.40
C LYS A 310 1.02 -23.37 2.70
N VAL A 311 2.13 -22.72 2.94
CA VAL A 311 2.91 -22.84 4.18
C VAL A 311 2.71 -21.59 5.02
N ASN A 312 2.26 -21.75 6.26
CA ASN A 312 2.23 -20.68 7.24
C ASN A 312 3.65 -20.44 7.73
N PHE A 313 4.11 -19.21 7.64
CA PHE A 313 5.46 -18.83 7.98
C PHE A 313 5.53 -17.56 8.82
N GLY A 314 6.67 -17.32 9.41
CA GLY A 314 6.92 -16.13 10.22
C GLY A 314 8.34 -15.63 10.12
N MET A 315 8.71 -14.80 11.07
CA MET A 315 10.03 -14.21 11.19
C MET A 315 10.60 -14.49 12.57
N ILE A 316 11.89 -14.76 12.61
CA ILE A 316 12.64 -14.94 13.85
C ILE A 316 12.87 -13.56 14.49
N GLU A 317 12.83 -13.50 15.82
CA GLU A 317 12.98 -12.27 16.56
C GLU A 317 14.26 -11.49 16.21
N GLU A 318 15.37 -12.17 16.08
CA GLU A 318 16.67 -11.53 15.76
C GLU A 318 16.63 -10.85 14.37
N ASP A 319 15.98 -11.45 13.40
CA ASP A 319 15.85 -10.90 12.03
C ASP A 319 14.92 -9.69 12.00
N LYS A 320 13.91 -9.60 12.90
CA LYS A 320 13.02 -8.43 13.02
C LYS A 320 13.76 -7.15 13.42
N PHE A 321 14.88 -7.24 14.15
CA PHE A 321 15.67 -6.06 14.50
C PHE A 321 16.41 -5.42 13.31
N ARG A 322 16.36 -6.03 12.12
CA ARG A 322 16.85 -5.42 10.88
C ARG A 322 15.80 -4.61 10.14
N HIS A 323 14.73 -4.27 10.87
CA HIS A 323 13.64 -3.40 10.45
C HIS A 323 12.78 -3.98 9.32
N MET A 324 11.58 -3.42 9.15
CA MET A 324 10.63 -3.83 8.12
C MET A 324 10.08 -2.60 7.41
N TYR A 325 10.00 -2.66 6.10
CA TYR A 325 9.37 -1.64 5.27
C TYR A 325 8.20 -2.23 4.49
N ILE A 326 7.04 -1.58 4.60
CA ILE A 326 5.77 -2.04 4.04
C ILE A 326 5.24 -0.94 3.14
N VAL A 327 5.02 -1.26 1.88
CA VAL A 327 4.50 -0.27 0.91
C VAL A 327 3.27 -0.82 0.20
N GLY A 328 2.28 0.04 -0.06
CA GLY A 328 1.06 -0.34 -0.79
C GLY A 328 -0.04 0.70 -0.70
N LYS A 329 -0.88 0.77 -1.73
CA LYS A 329 -2.03 1.67 -1.80
C LYS A 329 -3.04 1.42 -0.67
N THR A 330 -3.90 2.38 -0.42
CA THR A 330 -5.02 2.25 0.52
C THR A 330 -5.93 1.08 0.11
N GLY A 331 -6.39 0.29 1.09
CA GLY A 331 -7.30 -0.84 0.86
C GLY A 331 -6.66 -2.10 0.27
N THR A 332 -5.33 -2.17 0.13
CA THR A 332 -4.62 -3.36 -0.38
C THR A 332 -4.35 -4.44 0.67
N GLY A 333 -4.50 -4.11 1.97
CA GLY A 333 -4.30 -5.04 3.07
C GLY A 333 -3.19 -4.66 4.06
N LYS A 334 -2.54 -3.48 3.92
CA LYS A 334 -1.49 -3.02 4.85
C LYS A 334 -1.92 -3.00 6.31
N SER A 335 -3.05 -2.36 6.62
CA SER A 335 -3.54 -2.22 8.00
C SER A 335 -3.90 -3.59 8.60
N THR A 336 -4.55 -4.48 7.83
CA THR A 336 -4.79 -5.87 8.25
C THR A 336 -3.49 -6.59 8.57
N PHE A 337 -2.47 -6.38 7.77
CA PHE A 337 -1.14 -6.93 7.94
C PHE A 337 -0.47 -6.44 9.23
N LEU A 338 -0.45 -5.10 9.44
CA LEU A 338 0.08 -4.49 10.67
C LEU A 338 -0.68 -4.98 11.90
N SER A 339 -2.02 -5.05 11.85
CA SER A 339 -2.85 -5.55 12.95
C SER A 339 -2.50 -6.99 13.33
N ASN A 340 -2.28 -7.86 12.33
CA ASN A 340 -1.85 -9.24 12.58
C ASN A 340 -0.48 -9.31 13.24
N LEU A 341 0.50 -8.54 12.77
CA LEU A 341 1.84 -8.49 13.38
C LEU A 341 1.78 -8.01 14.82
N ILE A 342 1.07 -6.91 15.06
CA ILE A 342 0.92 -6.30 16.39
C ILE A 342 0.22 -7.27 17.34
N ALA A 343 -0.89 -7.88 16.92
CA ALA A 343 -1.63 -8.83 17.74
C ALA A 343 -0.78 -10.05 18.13
N ASN A 344 0.04 -10.58 17.19
CA ASN A 344 0.97 -11.66 17.47
C ASN A 344 2.08 -11.24 18.44
N ASP A 345 2.68 -10.07 18.26
CA ASP A 345 3.72 -9.57 19.18
C ASP A 345 3.17 -9.37 20.60
N ILE A 346 1.98 -8.76 20.71
CA ILE A 346 1.31 -8.57 22.01
C ILE A 346 1.03 -9.92 22.67
N LYS A 347 0.51 -10.89 21.93
CA LYS A 347 0.21 -12.24 22.39
C LYS A 347 1.47 -12.97 22.86
N ASN A 348 2.59 -12.76 22.19
CA ASN A 348 3.91 -13.32 22.55
C ASN A 348 4.60 -12.54 23.69
N GLY A 349 3.89 -11.62 24.38
CA GLY A 349 4.41 -10.89 25.53
C GLY A 349 5.37 -9.75 25.18
N LYS A 350 5.52 -9.38 23.90
CA LYS A 350 6.48 -8.35 23.46
C LYS A 350 5.98 -6.94 23.78
N GLY A 351 6.92 -6.01 24.00
CA GLY A 351 6.65 -4.59 24.11
C GLY A 351 6.47 -3.97 22.73
N ILE A 352 5.42 -3.16 22.56
CA ILE A 352 5.16 -2.48 21.28
C ILE A 352 4.85 -1.00 21.46
N GLY A 353 5.22 -0.21 20.45
CA GLY A 353 4.73 1.14 20.22
C GLY A 353 4.01 1.19 18.87
N LEU A 354 2.82 1.79 18.82
CA LEU A 354 2.08 2.01 17.60
C LEU A 354 1.80 3.51 17.43
N LEU A 355 2.24 4.10 16.31
CA LEU A 355 1.83 5.44 15.88
C LEU A 355 0.85 5.32 14.72
N ASP A 356 -0.37 5.80 14.96
CA ASP A 356 -1.46 5.78 14.00
C ASP A 356 -2.01 7.19 13.75
N PRO A 357 -1.81 7.77 12.55
CA PRO A 357 -2.33 9.10 12.22
C PRO A 357 -3.85 9.12 11.99
N HIS A 358 -4.49 7.97 11.83
CA HIS A 358 -5.92 7.86 11.55
C HIS A 358 -6.74 7.42 12.77
N GLY A 359 -6.18 6.59 13.64
CA GLY A 359 -6.81 6.05 14.85
C GLY A 359 -7.49 4.69 14.67
N GLU A 360 -7.83 4.29 13.43
CA GLU A 360 -8.52 3.03 13.14
C GLU A 360 -7.71 1.79 13.51
N LEU A 361 -6.39 1.85 13.30
CA LEU A 361 -5.49 0.75 13.64
C LEU A 361 -5.37 0.59 15.17
N VAL A 362 -5.31 1.70 15.91
CA VAL A 362 -5.31 1.68 17.39
C VAL A 362 -6.60 1.05 17.91
N GLU A 363 -7.77 1.42 17.38
CA GLU A 363 -9.06 0.85 17.78
C GLU A 363 -9.08 -0.67 17.53
N THR A 364 -8.64 -1.10 16.34
CA THR A 364 -8.54 -2.53 16.01
C THR A 364 -7.60 -3.28 16.97
N VAL A 365 -6.44 -2.71 17.29
CA VAL A 365 -5.48 -3.34 18.20
C VAL A 365 -6.03 -3.47 19.62
N LEU A 366 -6.77 -2.48 20.12
CA LEU A 366 -7.40 -2.53 21.43
C LEU A 366 -8.34 -3.74 21.60
N GLU A 367 -9.03 -4.14 20.55
CA GLU A 367 -9.92 -5.31 20.56
C GLU A 367 -9.17 -6.65 20.67
N HIS A 368 -7.86 -6.65 20.35
CA HIS A 368 -7.02 -7.87 20.33
C HIS A 368 -6.03 -7.97 21.48
N ILE A 369 -6.12 -7.10 22.49
CA ILE A 369 -5.22 -7.14 23.65
C ILE A 369 -5.62 -8.29 24.59
N PRO A 370 -4.71 -9.24 24.90
CA PRO A 370 -5.00 -10.31 25.84
C PRO A 370 -5.38 -9.79 27.23
N SER A 371 -6.32 -10.45 27.90
CA SER A 371 -6.85 -10.05 29.20
C SER A 371 -5.78 -9.84 30.27
N HIS A 372 -4.70 -10.64 30.23
CA HIS A 372 -3.58 -10.53 31.18
C HIS A 372 -2.64 -9.35 30.90
N ARG A 373 -2.76 -8.68 29.71
CA ARG A 373 -1.93 -7.54 29.30
C ARG A 373 -2.66 -6.19 29.34
N THR A 374 -3.93 -6.15 29.74
CA THR A 374 -4.72 -4.90 29.79
C THR A 374 -4.07 -3.82 30.66
N ASN A 375 -3.34 -4.24 31.72
CA ASN A 375 -2.59 -3.36 32.62
C ASN A 375 -1.30 -2.80 32.00
N ASP A 376 -0.86 -3.33 30.89
CA ASP A 376 0.36 -2.89 30.20
C ASP A 376 0.08 -1.80 29.16
N VAL A 377 -1.18 -1.49 28.90
CA VAL A 377 -1.60 -0.55 27.87
C VAL A 377 -1.42 0.89 28.35
N ILE A 378 -0.73 1.68 27.52
CA ILE A 378 -0.62 3.12 27.60
C ILE A 378 -1.26 3.69 26.33
N LEU A 379 -2.46 4.25 26.46
CA LEU A 379 -3.15 4.87 25.34
C LEU A 379 -2.91 6.39 25.34
N PHE A 380 -2.04 6.85 24.46
CA PHE A 380 -1.80 8.27 24.21
C PHE A 380 -2.71 8.74 23.07
N ASP A 381 -3.94 9.13 23.42
CA ASP A 381 -4.90 9.68 22.48
C ASP A 381 -4.86 11.21 22.50
N VAL A 382 -4.30 11.80 21.46
CA VAL A 382 -4.22 13.27 21.34
C VAL A 382 -5.60 13.90 21.18
N ALA A 383 -6.57 13.15 20.67
CA ALA A 383 -7.94 13.62 20.49
C ALA A 383 -8.78 13.58 21.77
N ASP A 384 -8.29 12.92 22.82
CA ASP A 384 -8.95 12.86 24.13
C ASP A 384 -8.72 14.18 24.90
N SER A 385 -9.56 15.18 24.61
CA SER A 385 -9.45 16.49 25.22
C SER A 385 -9.76 16.53 26.72
N ASP A 386 -10.52 15.55 27.22
CA ASP A 386 -10.96 15.50 28.61
C ASP A 386 -9.93 14.84 29.54
N PHE A 387 -9.07 14.01 28.99
CA PHE A 387 -8.03 13.29 29.74
C PHE A 387 -6.65 13.37 29.05
N PRO A 388 -6.06 14.57 28.89
CA PRO A 388 -4.76 14.72 28.25
C PRO A 388 -3.63 14.09 29.06
N ILE A 389 -2.74 13.38 28.35
CA ILE A 389 -1.51 12.84 28.94
C ILE A 389 -0.38 13.85 28.79
N GLY A 390 0.26 14.23 29.91
CA GLY A 390 1.36 15.19 29.89
C GLY A 390 2.62 14.64 29.25
N PHE A 391 3.19 15.44 28.32
CA PHE A 391 4.44 15.13 27.65
C PHE A 391 5.33 16.37 27.56
N ASN A 392 6.24 16.55 28.53
CA ASN A 392 7.16 17.67 28.57
C ASN A 392 8.44 17.34 27.80
N LEU A 393 8.73 18.14 26.78
CA LEU A 393 9.91 17.97 25.91
C LEU A 393 11.22 18.43 26.57
N LEU A 394 11.14 19.32 27.58
CA LEU A 394 12.31 19.95 28.22
C LEU A 394 12.72 19.28 29.53
N GLN A 395 12.38 17.99 29.69
CA GLN A 395 12.72 17.21 30.86
C GLN A 395 13.98 16.36 30.60
N ALA A 396 15.13 16.71 31.18
CA ALA A 396 16.39 15.99 31.05
C ALA A 396 16.87 15.50 32.41
N LYS A 397 17.54 14.35 32.43
CA LYS A 397 18.11 13.72 33.65
C LYS A 397 19.56 14.17 33.88
N ASP A 398 20.34 14.33 32.82
CA ASP A 398 21.76 14.66 32.86
C ASP A 398 22.15 15.66 31.75
N ALA A 399 23.41 16.11 31.77
CA ALA A 399 23.92 17.10 30.83
C ALA A 399 23.96 16.59 29.38
N ASP A 400 24.24 15.32 29.17
CA ASP A 400 24.30 14.73 27.84
C ASP A 400 22.90 14.60 27.25
N GLU A 401 21.90 14.23 28.07
CA GLU A 401 20.51 14.20 27.65
C GLU A 401 19.98 15.59 27.29
N LYS A 402 20.40 16.66 28.01
CA LYS A 402 20.06 18.05 27.65
C LYS A 402 20.46 18.39 26.21
N VAL A 403 21.71 18.08 25.84
CA VAL A 403 22.22 18.39 24.48
C VAL A 403 21.46 17.58 23.44
N ARG A 404 21.16 16.30 23.71
CA ARG A 404 20.37 15.45 22.81
C ARG A 404 18.94 15.96 22.64
N ILE A 405 18.26 16.33 23.72
CA ILE A 405 16.89 16.87 23.71
C ILE A 405 16.84 18.18 22.92
N VAL A 406 17.76 19.12 23.17
CA VAL A 406 17.80 20.40 22.47
C VAL A 406 18.02 20.18 20.97
N SER A 407 18.97 19.33 20.60
CA SER A 407 19.22 19.00 19.19
C SER A 407 17.99 18.36 18.56
N TRP A 408 17.32 17.43 19.23
CA TRP A 408 16.09 16.82 18.78
C TRP A 408 14.96 17.82 18.54
N VAL A 409 14.65 18.67 19.53
CA VAL A 409 13.58 19.68 19.40
C VAL A 409 13.89 20.62 18.24
N VAL A 410 15.14 21.09 18.13
CA VAL A 410 15.59 21.96 17.04
C VAL A 410 15.38 21.31 15.67
N THR A 411 15.83 20.06 15.49
CA THR A 411 15.69 19.35 14.21
C THR A 411 14.21 19.10 13.86
N THR A 412 13.36 18.82 14.85
CA THR A 412 11.93 18.65 14.59
C THR A 412 11.27 19.95 14.18
N PHE A 413 11.64 21.07 14.83
CA PHE A 413 11.16 22.41 14.45
C PHE A 413 11.68 22.84 13.07
N GLN A 414 12.85 22.39 12.63
CA GLN A 414 13.37 22.65 11.29
C GLN A 414 12.37 22.27 10.20
N LYS A 415 11.70 21.16 10.36
CA LYS A 415 10.64 20.71 9.43
C LYS A 415 9.49 21.73 9.31
N LEU A 416 9.15 22.44 10.40
CA LEU A 416 8.12 23.49 10.41
C LEU A 416 8.59 24.79 9.75
N PHE A 417 9.91 25.04 9.75
CA PHE A 417 10.52 26.25 9.26
C PHE A 417 11.11 26.12 7.84
N ALA A 418 10.76 25.07 7.09
CA ALA A 418 11.37 24.70 5.81
C ALA A 418 11.49 25.87 4.78
N HIS A 419 10.68 26.91 4.91
CA HIS A 419 10.70 28.10 4.03
C HIS A 419 11.32 29.36 4.67
N SER A 420 12.00 29.24 5.83
CA SER A 420 12.56 30.37 6.59
C SER A 420 14.09 30.36 6.52
N ARG A 421 14.73 31.50 6.91
CA ARG A 421 16.20 31.59 7.06
C ARG A 421 16.66 30.78 8.27
N TRP A 422 16.61 29.47 8.17
CA TRP A 422 16.78 28.48 9.24
C TRP A 422 18.07 28.64 10.08
N PRO A 423 19.30 28.88 9.52
CA PRO A 423 20.52 28.90 10.35
C PRO A 423 20.48 29.94 11.48
N ARG A 424 19.90 31.14 11.22
CA ARG A 424 19.75 32.17 12.25
C ARG A 424 18.68 31.82 13.28
N LEU A 425 17.59 31.21 12.83
CA LEU A 425 16.49 30.75 13.71
C LEU A 425 16.95 29.58 14.58
N GLU A 426 17.70 28.65 14.01
CA GLU A 426 18.30 27.53 14.73
C GLU A 426 19.19 28.02 15.88
N TYR A 427 20.09 28.95 15.59
CA TYR A 427 20.98 29.50 16.60
C TYR A 427 20.23 30.12 17.80
N ILE A 428 19.19 30.92 17.53
CA ILE A 428 18.38 31.53 18.57
C ILE A 428 17.55 30.47 19.32
N LEU A 429 16.87 29.56 18.62
CA LEU A 429 16.05 28.52 19.22
C LEU A 429 16.89 27.58 20.10
N ARG A 430 18.09 27.24 19.64
CA ARG A 430 19.03 26.38 20.38
C ARG A 430 19.43 27.03 21.70
N ASN A 431 19.80 28.34 21.71
CA ASN A 431 20.14 29.07 22.94
C ASN A 431 18.94 29.20 23.88
N ILE A 432 17.72 29.44 23.36
CA ILE A 432 16.48 29.46 24.16
C ILE A 432 16.27 28.10 24.85
N LEU A 433 16.36 27.01 24.11
CA LEU A 433 16.10 25.67 24.66
C LEU A 433 17.15 25.26 25.67
N LEU A 434 18.45 25.56 25.39
CA LEU A 434 19.54 25.32 26.35
C LEU A 434 19.35 26.11 27.65
N THR A 435 18.84 27.34 27.57
CA THR A 435 18.53 28.16 28.75
C THR A 435 17.35 27.60 29.52
N LEU A 436 16.26 27.23 28.83
CA LEU A 436 15.03 26.76 29.44
C LEU A 436 15.16 25.38 30.11
N ILE A 437 15.99 24.49 29.53
CA ILE A 437 16.14 23.14 30.06
C ILE A 437 16.78 23.10 31.46
N ASP A 438 17.50 24.17 31.84
CA ASP A 438 18.07 24.35 33.19
C ASP A 438 17.06 24.91 34.18
N TYR A 439 15.98 25.51 33.70
CA TYR A 439 14.97 26.12 34.55
C TYR A 439 13.99 25.08 35.09
N PRO A 440 13.75 25.00 36.41
CA PRO A 440 12.86 23.99 36.98
C PRO A 440 11.44 24.03 36.40
N ASN A 441 10.95 22.89 35.99
CA ASN A 441 9.62 22.74 35.39
C ASN A 441 9.38 23.58 34.10
N ALA A 442 10.42 23.88 33.35
CA ALA A 442 10.28 24.53 32.06
C ALA A 442 9.42 23.71 31.08
N THR A 443 8.74 24.40 30.20
CA THR A 443 7.93 23.81 29.12
C THR A 443 8.08 24.65 27.85
N LEU A 444 7.62 24.15 26.69
CA LEU A 444 7.68 24.93 25.43
C LEU A 444 6.99 26.31 25.51
N MET A 445 6.00 26.48 26.38
CA MET A 445 5.34 27.77 26.59
C MET A 445 6.28 28.87 27.05
N HIS A 446 7.32 28.50 27.80
CA HIS A 446 8.31 29.47 28.30
C HIS A 446 9.20 30.05 27.20
N ILE A 447 9.21 29.46 25.97
CA ILE A 447 9.91 30.00 24.81
C ILE A 447 9.37 31.41 24.45
N LEU A 448 8.04 31.56 24.48
CA LEU A 448 7.42 32.85 24.19
C LEU A 448 7.76 33.87 25.27
N ARG A 449 7.75 33.46 26.54
CA ARG A 449 7.97 34.30 27.67
C ARG A 449 9.42 34.77 27.79
N ILE A 450 10.41 33.89 27.62
CA ILE A 450 11.82 34.23 27.71
C ILE A 450 12.26 35.27 26.63
N LEU A 451 11.56 35.26 25.48
CA LEU A 451 11.79 36.20 24.39
C LEU A 451 11.26 37.63 24.71
N THR A 452 10.14 37.73 25.44
CA THR A 452 9.40 38.97 25.62
C THR A 452 9.60 39.59 27.00
N ASP A 453 9.83 38.79 28.06
CA ASP A 453 9.94 39.21 29.43
C ASP A 453 11.39 39.19 29.92
N LYS A 454 11.96 40.36 30.08
CA LYS A 454 13.34 40.53 30.57
C LYS A 454 13.51 40.03 32.01
N ASN A 455 12.53 40.29 32.87
CA ASN A 455 12.62 39.88 34.29
C ASN A 455 12.60 38.35 34.42
N PHE A 456 11.70 37.69 33.68
CA PHE A 456 11.68 36.25 33.61
C PHE A 456 12.98 35.66 33.05
N ARG A 457 13.52 36.29 32.02
CA ARG A 457 14.81 35.88 31.43
C ARG A 457 15.95 35.94 32.43
N GLU A 458 16.05 37.01 33.20
CA GLU A 458 17.07 37.16 34.27
C GLU A 458 16.84 36.11 35.41
N GLU A 459 15.60 35.79 35.71
CA GLU A 459 15.27 34.70 36.65
C GLU A 459 15.76 33.34 36.14
N VAL A 460 15.47 33.02 34.89
CA VAL A 460 15.89 31.77 34.24
C VAL A 460 17.42 31.69 34.17
N LEU A 461 18.09 32.76 33.83
CA LEU A 461 19.55 32.83 33.73
C LEU A 461 20.27 32.56 35.07
N LYS A 462 19.62 32.76 36.22
CA LYS A 462 20.18 32.36 37.52
C LYS A 462 20.38 30.84 37.64
N HIS A 463 19.65 30.03 36.87
CA HIS A 463 19.75 28.59 36.86
C HIS A 463 20.73 28.05 35.82
N THR A 464 21.14 28.89 34.85
CA THR A 464 22.05 28.51 33.76
C THR A 464 23.50 28.67 34.23
N THR A 465 24.28 27.61 34.13
CA THR A 465 25.72 27.61 34.49
C THR A 465 26.64 27.88 33.30
N ASP A 466 26.16 27.71 32.06
CA ASP A 466 26.94 27.92 30.83
C ASP A 466 27.15 29.42 30.54
N THR A 467 28.41 29.82 30.62
CA THR A 467 28.84 31.21 30.39
C THR A 467 28.59 31.69 28.94
N MET A 468 28.60 30.77 27.96
CA MET A 468 28.33 31.11 26.55
C MET A 468 26.86 31.50 26.35
N ILE A 469 25.94 30.74 27.00
CA ILE A 469 24.50 31.03 26.99
C ILE A 469 24.21 32.38 27.66
N ILE A 470 24.86 32.67 28.79
CA ILE A 470 24.71 33.96 29.50
C ILE A 470 25.19 35.11 28.62
N LYS A 471 26.34 34.96 27.93
CA LYS A 471 26.87 35.96 26.99
C LYS A 471 25.93 36.18 25.80
N PHE A 472 25.35 35.10 25.22
CA PHE A 472 24.36 35.23 24.16
C PHE A 472 23.21 36.16 24.56
N TRP A 473 22.63 35.97 25.78
CA TRP A 473 21.52 36.81 26.22
C TRP A 473 21.93 38.24 26.49
N ARG A 474 23.01 38.46 27.26
CA ARG A 474 23.42 39.80 27.74
C ARG A 474 24.14 40.61 26.68
N ASP A 475 25.06 39.99 25.93
CA ASP A 475 25.94 40.70 25.01
C ASP A 475 25.41 40.76 23.61
N GLU A 476 24.62 39.76 23.20
CA GLU A 476 24.14 39.67 21.82
C GLU A 476 22.63 39.96 21.71
N TYR A 477 21.78 39.27 22.50
CA TYR A 477 20.34 39.42 22.37
C TYR A 477 19.81 40.73 22.96
N ASP A 478 20.17 41.08 24.20
CA ASP A 478 19.65 42.27 24.89
C ASP A 478 20.20 43.58 24.30
N ARG A 479 21.38 43.55 23.66
CA ARG A 479 21.94 44.70 22.99
C ARG A 479 21.33 45.00 21.62
N ARG A 480 20.53 44.11 21.06
CA ARG A 480 19.80 44.35 19.81
C ARG A 480 18.71 45.40 20.02
N ASP A 481 18.51 46.27 19.04
CA ASP A 481 17.37 47.18 19.04
C ASP A 481 16.04 46.37 18.92
N GLU A 482 14.93 47.00 19.28
CA GLU A 482 13.63 46.32 19.32
C GLU A 482 13.20 45.80 17.93
N ARG A 483 13.56 46.47 16.86
CA ARG A 483 13.28 46.05 15.49
C ARG A 483 14.03 44.77 15.12
N GLN A 484 15.31 44.71 15.44
CA GLN A 484 16.15 43.52 15.22
C GLN A 484 15.72 42.35 16.09
N LYS A 485 15.24 42.58 17.33
CA LYS A 485 14.63 41.57 18.17
C LYS A 485 13.35 41.02 17.52
N GLN A 486 12.46 41.90 17.07
CA GLN A 486 11.21 41.51 16.42
C GLN A 486 11.47 40.73 15.13
N ASP A 487 12.40 41.12 14.28
CA ASP A 487 12.78 40.39 13.06
C ASP A 487 13.33 38.98 13.39
N ALA A 488 14.06 38.86 14.48
CA ALA A 488 14.63 37.58 14.91
C ALA A 488 13.60 36.67 15.60
N MET A 489 12.70 37.26 16.39
CA MET A 489 11.67 36.49 17.15
C MET A 489 10.45 36.13 16.32
N GLY A 490 10.07 36.99 15.35
CA GLY A 490 8.81 36.84 14.60
C GLY A 490 8.54 35.45 14.08
N PRO A 491 9.45 34.83 13.33
CA PRO A 491 9.25 33.51 12.80
C PRO A 491 9.08 32.43 13.90
N ILE A 492 9.93 32.49 14.96
CA ILE A 492 9.86 31.53 16.07
C ILE A 492 8.53 31.68 16.81
N THR A 493 8.16 32.92 17.17
CA THR A 493 6.92 33.19 17.89
C THR A 493 5.70 32.72 17.10
N ASN A 494 5.63 33.04 15.79
CA ASN A 494 4.49 32.69 14.96
C ASN A 494 4.30 31.17 14.86
N LYS A 495 5.37 30.40 14.66
CA LYS A 495 5.28 28.94 14.52
C LYS A 495 4.99 28.24 15.85
N ILE A 496 5.67 28.66 16.91
CA ILE A 496 5.38 28.13 18.26
C ILE A 496 3.96 28.48 18.67
N TRP A 497 3.51 29.70 18.38
CA TRP A 497 2.13 30.11 18.63
C TRP A 497 1.12 29.26 17.84
N GLN A 498 1.35 29.05 16.55
CA GLN A 498 0.51 28.19 15.71
C GLN A 498 0.34 26.81 16.33
N PHE A 499 1.43 26.22 16.82
CA PHE A 499 1.42 24.91 17.47
C PHE A 499 0.68 24.95 18.83
N LEU A 500 0.95 25.96 19.67
CA LEU A 500 0.38 26.07 21.01
C LEU A 500 -1.02 26.73 21.06
N SER A 501 -1.51 27.25 19.95
CA SER A 501 -2.88 27.78 19.85
C SER A 501 -3.97 26.72 20.04
N SER A 502 -3.70 25.47 19.63
CA SER A 502 -4.56 24.34 19.91
C SER A 502 -4.62 24.03 21.39
N ALA A 503 -5.82 24.09 22.00
CA ALA A 503 -6.01 23.77 23.42
C ALA A 503 -5.57 22.34 23.75
N VAL A 504 -5.81 21.40 22.85
CA VAL A 504 -5.41 19.99 23.02
C VAL A 504 -3.90 19.86 23.07
N VAL A 505 -3.19 20.45 22.14
CA VAL A 505 -1.71 20.44 22.08
C VAL A 505 -1.13 21.12 23.31
N ARG A 506 -1.69 22.25 23.69
CA ARG A 506 -1.28 23.01 24.89
C ARG A 506 -1.43 22.16 26.15
N ASN A 507 -2.56 21.47 26.33
CA ASN A 507 -2.80 20.64 27.51
C ASN A 507 -1.84 19.47 27.63
N ILE A 508 -1.29 18.98 26.52
CA ILE A 508 -0.25 17.93 26.50
C ILE A 508 1.12 18.49 26.87
N PHE A 509 1.58 19.56 26.18
CA PHE A 509 2.97 20.03 26.26
C PHE A 509 3.21 21.07 27.32
N TRP A 510 2.20 21.61 27.98
CA TRP A 510 2.35 22.57 29.07
C TRP A 510 2.47 21.92 30.45
N GLN A 511 2.19 20.65 30.58
CA GLN A 511 2.38 19.95 31.84
C GLN A 511 3.87 19.90 32.21
N PRO A 512 4.24 20.26 33.45
CA PRO A 512 5.68 20.37 33.82
C PRO A 512 6.39 19.04 33.93
N LYS A 513 5.65 17.95 34.16
CA LYS A 513 6.17 16.59 34.27
C LYS A 513 5.51 15.70 33.26
N SER A 514 6.32 14.92 32.52
CA SER A 514 5.81 13.89 31.64
C SER A 514 5.20 12.76 32.46
N LYS A 515 3.98 12.37 32.13
CA LYS A 515 3.36 11.14 32.62
C LYS A 515 3.75 9.94 31.73
N LEU A 516 4.08 10.21 30.46
CA LEU A 516 4.58 9.22 29.53
C LEU A 516 6.13 9.17 29.63
N ASN A 517 6.65 8.10 30.19
CA ASN A 517 8.07 7.79 30.20
C ASN A 517 8.34 6.65 29.22
N LEU A 518 8.77 7.01 27.99
CA LEU A 518 8.98 6.04 26.92
C LEU A 518 10.10 5.05 27.25
N ARG A 519 11.18 5.50 27.90
CA ARG A 519 12.27 4.62 28.30
C ARG A 519 11.81 3.51 29.24
N GLU A 520 11.10 3.88 30.31
CA GLU A 520 10.56 2.95 31.29
C GLU A 520 9.53 1.99 30.68
N ALA A 521 8.66 2.53 29.81
CA ALA A 521 7.67 1.77 29.10
C ALA A 521 8.30 0.73 28.16
N MET A 522 9.38 1.09 27.46
CA MET A 522 10.13 0.17 26.62
C MET A 522 10.84 -0.91 27.44
N ASP A 523 11.50 -0.54 28.55
CA ASP A 523 12.25 -1.48 29.40
C ASP A 523 11.32 -2.42 30.19
N SER A 524 10.06 -2.02 30.40
CA SER A 524 9.01 -2.84 31.03
C SER A 524 8.16 -3.61 30.02
N GLY A 525 8.46 -3.56 28.73
CA GLY A 525 7.71 -4.26 27.68
C GLY A 525 6.24 -3.85 27.58
N LYS A 526 5.91 -2.56 27.82
CA LYS A 526 4.55 -2.01 27.76
C LYS A 526 4.02 -1.93 26.32
N ILE A 527 2.70 -1.76 26.19
CA ILE A 527 1.97 -1.57 24.94
C ILE A 527 1.61 -0.09 24.83
N ILE A 528 2.31 0.66 23.99
CA ILE A 528 2.10 2.10 23.82
C ILE A 528 1.31 2.32 22.53
N LEU A 529 0.05 2.74 22.65
CA LEU A 529 -0.82 3.04 21.54
C LEU A 529 -0.97 4.55 21.40
N ILE A 530 -0.52 5.11 20.27
CA ILE A 530 -0.51 6.55 20.01
C ILE A 530 -1.49 6.85 18.88
N ASN A 531 -2.65 7.41 19.26
CA ASN A 531 -3.69 7.87 18.36
C ASN A 531 -3.52 9.36 18.08
N LEU A 532 -3.14 9.71 16.85
CA LEU A 532 -2.90 11.10 16.46
C LEU A 532 -4.11 11.75 15.75
N SER A 533 -5.10 10.97 15.30
CA SER A 533 -6.40 11.39 14.72
C SER A 533 -6.36 12.74 13.98
N LYS A 534 -5.64 12.82 12.87
CA LYS A 534 -5.35 14.05 12.10
C LYS A 534 -6.56 14.96 11.90
N TRP A 535 -7.74 14.37 11.68
CA TRP A 535 -8.96 15.11 11.45
C TRP A 535 -9.50 15.88 12.68
N LYS A 536 -9.05 15.52 13.90
CA LYS A 536 -9.41 16.22 15.16
C LYS A 536 -8.45 17.34 15.53
N ILE A 537 -7.16 17.24 15.14
CA ILE A 537 -6.11 18.14 15.67
C ILE A 537 -5.32 18.92 14.61
N TRP A 538 -5.74 18.88 13.35
CA TRP A 538 -5.02 19.40 12.18
C TRP A 538 -3.77 18.59 11.82
N GLU A 539 -3.55 18.41 10.53
CA GLU A 539 -2.49 17.55 10.01
C GLU A 539 -1.09 17.98 10.45
N ASP A 540 -0.81 19.29 10.46
CA ASP A 540 0.48 19.84 10.87
C ASP A 540 0.80 19.51 12.32
N ASN A 541 -0.17 19.62 13.24
CA ASN A 541 0.00 19.30 14.64
C ASN A 541 0.22 17.79 14.86
N ALA A 542 -0.55 16.94 14.17
CA ALA A 542 -0.39 15.50 14.23
C ALA A 542 0.99 15.06 13.73
N SER A 543 1.44 15.62 12.60
CA SER A 543 2.76 15.36 12.03
C SER A 543 3.87 15.79 12.97
N MET A 544 3.75 16.96 13.62
CA MET A 544 4.74 17.45 14.58
C MET A 544 4.80 16.58 15.83
N ILE A 545 3.65 16.29 16.46
CA ILE A 545 3.59 15.44 17.66
C ILE A 545 4.18 14.06 17.36
N GLY A 546 3.78 13.45 16.24
CA GLY A 546 4.31 12.17 15.82
C GLY A 546 5.82 12.19 15.58
N SER A 547 6.34 13.24 14.90
CA SER A 547 7.79 13.40 14.69
C SER A 547 8.55 13.56 16.02
N LEU A 548 7.99 14.33 16.97
CA LEU A 548 8.56 14.48 18.31
C LEU A 548 8.57 13.14 19.08
N LEU A 549 7.50 12.36 19.01
CA LEU A 549 7.42 11.07 19.68
C LEU A 549 8.39 10.06 19.06
N VAL A 550 8.45 9.94 17.73
CA VAL A 550 9.37 9.02 17.03
C VAL A 550 10.82 9.33 17.40
N THR A 551 11.19 10.63 17.42
CA THR A 551 12.56 11.01 17.78
C THR A 551 12.82 10.80 19.28
N LYS A 552 11.82 10.97 20.15
CA LYS A 552 11.95 10.63 21.58
C LYS A 552 12.13 9.11 21.79
N PHE A 553 11.42 8.25 21.04
CA PHE A 553 11.68 6.81 21.04
C PHE A 553 13.13 6.49 20.68
N GLN A 554 13.68 7.20 19.67
CA GLN A 554 15.10 7.07 19.30
C GLN A 554 16.03 7.39 20.47
N ILE A 555 15.87 8.58 21.08
CA ILE A 555 16.74 9.05 22.16
C ILE A 555 16.65 8.10 23.37
N ASP A 556 15.46 7.70 23.73
CA ASP A 556 15.21 6.80 24.86
C ASP A 556 15.71 5.39 24.58
N ALA A 557 15.64 4.91 23.32
CA ALA A 557 16.27 3.66 22.92
C ALA A 557 17.81 3.74 23.01
N MET A 558 18.41 4.82 22.48
CA MET A 558 19.88 5.02 22.52
C MET A 558 20.38 5.18 23.95
N SER A 559 19.58 5.72 24.88
CA SER A 559 19.94 5.81 26.30
C SER A 559 20.08 4.45 26.98
N ARG A 560 19.58 3.34 26.35
CA ARG A 560 19.81 1.94 26.78
C ARG A 560 21.28 1.49 26.68
N ALA A 561 22.18 2.37 26.25
CA ALA A 561 23.61 2.12 26.29
C ALA A 561 24.12 1.83 27.70
N ASP A 562 23.40 2.27 28.74
CA ASP A 562 23.65 2.00 30.16
C ASP A 562 23.29 0.56 30.60
N ILE A 563 22.53 -0.19 29.77
CA ILE A 563 22.13 -1.59 30.01
C ILE A 563 22.96 -2.50 29.10
N LYS A 564 23.39 -3.65 29.63
CA LYS A 564 24.07 -4.65 28.81
C LYS A 564 23.20 -5.15 27.66
N PRO A 565 23.76 -5.44 26.48
CA PRO A 565 22.99 -5.84 25.30
C PRO A 565 22.05 -7.02 25.54
N GLU A 566 22.45 -7.98 26.38
CA GLU A 566 21.68 -9.20 26.69
C GLU A 566 20.45 -8.90 27.57
N GLU A 567 20.55 -7.88 28.43
CA GLU A 567 19.50 -7.49 29.39
C GLU A 567 18.47 -6.52 28.78
N ARG A 568 18.73 -6.01 27.56
CA ARG A 568 17.82 -5.07 26.88
C ARG A 568 16.55 -5.78 26.44
N VAL A 569 15.40 -5.25 26.86
CA VAL A 569 14.09 -5.79 26.49
C VAL A 569 13.78 -5.46 25.03
N PRO A 570 13.40 -6.43 24.18
CA PRO A 570 12.95 -6.21 22.81
C PRO A 570 11.76 -5.25 22.74
N PHE A 571 11.81 -4.27 21.84
CA PHE A 571 10.70 -3.36 21.63
C PHE A 571 10.47 -3.10 20.14
N TYR A 572 9.19 -3.14 19.70
CA TYR A 572 8.79 -3.04 18.30
C TYR A 572 7.98 -1.77 18.08
N LEU A 573 8.52 -0.85 17.29
CA LEU A 573 7.86 0.42 16.96
C LEU A 573 7.21 0.34 15.58
N TYR A 574 5.89 0.31 15.57
CA TYR A 574 5.05 0.31 14.38
C TYR A 574 4.66 1.73 14.03
N ILE A 575 4.90 2.15 12.81
CA ILE A 575 4.60 3.50 12.33
C ILE A 575 3.80 3.39 11.06
N ASP A 576 2.49 3.65 11.15
CA ASP A 576 1.65 3.74 9.96
C ASP A 576 1.78 5.14 9.34
N GLU A 577 1.68 5.22 8.01
CA GLU A 577 1.88 6.44 7.22
C GLU A 577 3.16 7.21 7.64
N PHE A 578 4.27 6.47 7.67
CA PHE A 578 5.58 6.91 8.17
C PHE A 578 6.06 8.25 7.60
N GLN A 579 5.75 8.57 6.33
CA GLN A 579 6.12 9.82 5.68
C GLN A 579 5.68 11.07 6.45
N ASN A 580 4.62 10.96 7.26
CA ASN A 580 4.13 12.09 8.05
C ASN A 580 5.08 12.46 9.19
N PHE A 581 5.86 11.49 9.69
CA PHE A 581 6.67 11.61 10.90
C PHE A 581 8.17 11.62 10.63
N ALA A 582 8.58 11.22 9.42
CA ALA A 582 9.98 11.14 9.03
C ALA A 582 10.70 12.50 9.10
N THR A 583 11.88 12.50 9.74
CA THR A 583 12.80 13.64 9.84
C THR A 583 14.19 13.21 9.38
N ASP A 584 15.08 14.12 9.01
CA ASP A 584 16.44 13.78 8.55
C ASP A 584 17.24 12.96 9.58
N SER A 585 16.97 13.18 10.89
CA SER A 585 17.59 12.37 11.95
C SER A 585 17.17 10.88 11.92
N PHE A 586 16.12 10.54 11.17
CA PHE A 586 15.63 9.18 11.07
C PHE A 586 16.61 8.24 10.34
N ALA A 587 17.44 8.75 9.44
CA ALA A 587 18.47 7.96 8.80
C ALA A 587 19.46 7.35 9.83
N THR A 588 19.76 8.09 10.91
CA THR A 588 20.63 7.62 12.00
C THR A 588 19.95 6.52 12.81
N ILE A 589 18.65 6.64 13.11
CA ILE A 589 17.93 5.61 13.88
C ILE A 589 17.92 4.27 13.13
N LEU A 590 17.75 4.27 11.80
CA LEU A 590 17.75 3.06 10.98
C LEU A 590 19.08 2.31 11.03
N SER A 591 20.20 3.00 11.21
CA SER A 591 21.52 2.38 11.28
C SER A 591 21.87 1.87 12.69
N GLU A 592 21.30 2.44 13.75
CA GLU A 592 21.76 2.21 15.13
C GLU A 592 20.75 1.54 16.04
N ALA A 593 19.44 1.65 15.79
CA ALA A 593 18.36 1.20 16.69
C ALA A 593 18.47 -0.30 17.06
N ARG A 594 18.95 -1.13 16.15
CA ARG A 594 19.17 -2.55 16.37
C ARG A 594 20.07 -2.83 17.59
N LYS A 595 21.11 -2.02 17.79
CA LYS A 595 22.06 -2.19 18.93
C LYS A 595 21.34 -2.08 20.27
N TYR A 596 20.24 -1.33 20.31
CA TYR A 596 19.45 -1.02 21.49
C TYR A 596 18.17 -1.86 21.59
N LYS A 597 18.05 -2.94 20.83
CA LYS A 597 16.87 -3.82 20.77
C LYS A 597 15.57 -3.05 20.44
N LEU A 598 15.66 -2.04 19.57
CA LEU A 598 14.52 -1.37 18.97
C LEU A 598 14.37 -1.80 17.52
N SER A 599 13.22 -2.39 17.17
CA SER A 599 12.85 -2.74 15.80
C SER A 599 11.85 -1.71 15.26
N LEU A 600 12.05 -1.29 14.00
CA LEU A 600 11.17 -0.34 13.32
C LEU A 600 10.38 -1.07 12.24
N ILE A 601 9.06 -0.96 12.30
CA ILE A 601 8.12 -1.49 11.30
C ILE A 601 7.38 -0.30 10.70
N MET A 602 7.74 0.08 9.47
CA MET A 602 7.28 1.31 8.82
C MET A 602 6.39 0.99 7.64
N ALA A 603 5.24 1.65 7.57
CA ALA A 603 4.29 1.50 6.48
C ALA A 603 4.07 2.83 5.74
N ASN A 604 4.04 2.77 4.40
CA ASN A 604 3.82 3.90 3.51
C ASN A 604 2.82 3.56 2.40
N GLN A 605 2.19 4.58 1.84
CA GLN A 605 1.38 4.41 0.61
C GLN A 605 2.24 4.50 -0.66
N TYR A 606 3.18 5.45 -0.72
CA TYR A 606 4.05 5.73 -1.88
C TYR A 606 5.47 6.01 -1.42
N THR A 607 6.45 5.50 -2.12
CA THR A 607 7.87 5.78 -1.84
C THR A 607 8.26 7.22 -2.17
N SER A 608 7.59 7.82 -3.15
CA SER A 608 7.80 9.20 -3.59
C SER A 608 7.41 10.27 -2.55
N GLN A 609 6.65 9.90 -1.49
CA GLN A 609 6.35 10.80 -0.37
C GLN A 609 7.52 10.99 0.58
N LEU A 610 8.52 10.12 0.52
CA LEU A 610 9.70 10.18 1.37
C LEU A 610 10.74 11.14 0.78
N LEU A 611 11.39 11.92 1.63
CA LEU A 611 12.59 12.64 1.24
C LEU A 611 13.63 11.68 0.70
N GLU A 612 14.40 12.10 -0.29
CA GLU A 612 15.39 11.24 -0.97
C GLU A 612 16.40 10.64 0.00
N THR A 613 16.91 11.46 0.92
CA THR A 613 17.84 11.05 1.98
C THR A 613 17.27 9.93 2.87
N ILE A 614 15.98 10.00 3.20
CA ILE A 614 15.29 9.01 4.04
C ILE A 614 14.99 7.76 3.23
N ARG A 615 14.54 7.90 1.98
CA ARG A 615 14.30 6.78 1.08
C ARG A 615 15.57 5.94 0.88
N ASP A 616 16.70 6.59 0.63
CA ASP A 616 17.98 5.93 0.44
C ASP A 616 18.47 5.25 1.74
N ALA A 617 18.25 5.90 2.90
CA ALA A 617 18.54 5.29 4.19
C ALA A 617 17.66 4.04 4.46
N ILE A 618 16.38 4.06 4.08
CA ILE A 618 15.48 2.91 4.17
C ILE A 618 16.03 1.75 3.33
N PHE A 619 16.29 1.96 2.04
CA PHE A 619 16.75 0.90 1.16
C PHE A 619 18.18 0.42 1.47
N GLY A 620 19.01 1.25 2.09
CA GLY A 620 20.36 0.90 2.53
C GLY A 620 20.42 0.10 3.85
N ASN A 621 19.45 0.27 4.74
CA ASN A 621 19.51 -0.32 6.09
C ASN A 621 18.42 -1.38 6.36
N ILE A 622 17.32 -1.41 5.58
CA ILE A 622 16.22 -2.34 5.79
C ILE A 622 16.38 -3.58 4.93
N TRP A 623 16.28 -4.72 5.57
CA TRP A 623 16.48 -6.00 4.90
C TRP A 623 15.18 -6.69 4.52
N SER A 624 14.08 -6.38 5.23
CA SER A 624 12.78 -6.99 4.99
C SER A 624 11.81 -5.97 4.36
N ILE A 625 11.45 -6.19 3.09
CA ILE A 625 10.57 -5.33 2.30
C ILE A 625 9.34 -6.12 1.91
N PHE A 626 8.16 -5.52 2.13
CA PHE A 626 6.84 -6.07 1.80
C PHE A 626 6.10 -5.10 0.90
N SER A 627 5.82 -5.52 -0.32
CA SER A 627 5.12 -4.69 -1.31
C SER A 627 3.77 -5.28 -1.65
N PHE A 628 2.72 -4.58 -1.26
CA PHE A 628 1.36 -4.74 -1.77
C PHE A 628 1.24 -4.05 -3.13
N THR A 629 0.01 -3.92 -3.66
CA THR A 629 -0.25 -3.18 -4.89
C THR A 629 0.19 -1.72 -4.75
N ILE A 630 1.01 -1.23 -5.67
CA ILE A 630 1.58 0.13 -5.68
C ILE A 630 1.35 0.84 -7.01
N GLY A 631 1.76 2.09 -7.13
CA GLY A 631 1.77 2.85 -8.37
C GLY A 631 2.92 2.43 -9.30
N TYR A 632 2.83 2.78 -10.58
CA TYR A 632 3.82 2.36 -11.58
C TYR A 632 5.23 2.92 -11.29
N ASP A 633 5.33 4.17 -10.88
CA ASP A 633 6.64 4.78 -10.59
C ASP A 633 7.28 4.19 -9.33
N ASP A 634 6.50 3.93 -8.27
CA ASP A 634 6.97 3.20 -7.10
C ASP A 634 7.35 1.76 -7.44
N ALA A 635 6.61 1.13 -8.37
CA ALA A 635 6.88 -0.23 -8.81
C ALA A 635 8.25 -0.38 -9.46
N LYS A 636 8.74 0.62 -10.19
CA LYS A 636 10.11 0.63 -10.74
C LYS A 636 11.16 0.62 -9.63
N VAL A 637 10.96 1.46 -8.61
CA VAL A 637 11.87 1.55 -7.46
C VAL A 637 11.89 0.24 -6.67
N ILE A 638 10.71 -0.33 -6.37
CA ILE A 638 10.61 -1.58 -5.61
C ILE A 638 11.11 -2.79 -6.41
N SER A 639 10.86 -2.84 -7.73
CA SER A 639 11.37 -3.89 -8.61
C SER A 639 12.91 -3.98 -8.55
N SER A 640 13.61 -2.83 -8.53
CA SER A 640 15.07 -2.82 -8.37
C SER A 640 15.50 -3.40 -7.01
N GLN A 641 14.74 -3.16 -5.94
CA GLN A 641 14.98 -3.75 -4.62
C GLN A 641 14.73 -5.26 -4.59
N PHE A 642 13.92 -5.77 -5.49
CA PHE A 642 13.62 -7.20 -5.69
C PHE A 642 14.52 -7.83 -6.78
N LYS A 643 15.68 -7.22 -7.06
CA LYS A 643 16.66 -7.71 -8.07
C LYS A 643 16.03 -7.91 -9.45
N GLU A 644 15.01 -7.12 -9.80
CA GLU A 644 14.24 -7.23 -11.05
C GLU A 644 13.56 -8.61 -11.27
N MET A 645 13.56 -9.48 -10.24
CA MET A 645 12.84 -10.76 -10.30
C MET A 645 11.32 -10.59 -10.31
N VAL A 646 10.83 -9.45 -9.82
CA VAL A 646 9.43 -9.02 -9.85
C VAL A 646 9.32 -7.85 -10.81
N SER A 647 8.52 -7.99 -11.86
CA SER A 647 8.32 -6.91 -12.81
C SER A 647 7.46 -5.77 -12.22
N PRO A 648 7.60 -4.51 -12.69
CA PRO A 648 6.68 -3.45 -12.31
C PRO A 648 5.21 -3.79 -12.55
N ASN A 649 4.90 -4.53 -13.63
CA ASN A 649 3.56 -4.97 -13.96
C ASN A 649 2.99 -5.95 -12.92
N ASP A 650 3.80 -6.86 -12.39
CA ASP A 650 3.39 -7.77 -11.31
C ASP A 650 2.99 -6.97 -10.06
N LEU A 651 3.77 -5.94 -9.68
CA LEU A 651 3.53 -5.12 -8.49
C LEU A 651 2.26 -4.26 -8.58
N ILE A 652 1.91 -3.77 -9.77
CA ILE A 652 0.68 -2.97 -9.96
C ILE A 652 -0.58 -3.83 -10.07
N SER A 653 -0.42 -5.12 -10.39
CA SER A 653 -1.53 -6.04 -10.67
C SER A 653 -1.89 -6.94 -9.49
N LEU A 654 -1.22 -6.81 -8.34
CA LEU A 654 -1.46 -7.64 -7.16
C LEU A 654 -2.91 -7.54 -6.67
N PRO A 655 -3.58 -8.66 -6.38
CA PRO A 655 -4.88 -8.65 -5.70
C PRO A 655 -4.78 -8.11 -4.28
N ARG A 656 -5.93 -7.75 -3.70
CA ARG A 656 -6.00 -7.39 -2.27
C ARG A 656 -5.47 -8.54 -1.41
N PHE A 657 -4.82 -8.18 -0.30
CA PHE A 657 -4.25 -9.14 0.67
C PHE A 657 -3.13 -10.02 0.12
N THR A 658 -2.59 -9.67 -1.04
CA THR A 658 -1.45 -10.36 -1.66
C THR A 658 -0.27 -9.39 -1.73
N ALA A 659 0.93 -9.89 -1.47
CA ALA A 659 2.15 -9.09 -1.54
C ALA A 659 3.34 -9.91 -2.05
N TYR A 660 4.34 -9.22 -2.57
CA TYR A 660 5.69 -9.76 -2.69
C TYR A 660 6.51 -9.35 -1.49
N THR A 661 7.34 -10.26 -1.04
CA THR A 661 8.26 -10.01 0.07
C THR A 661 9.66 -10.50 -0.24
N ARG A 662 10.64 -9.72 0.21
CA ARG A 662 12.02 -10.12 0.43
C ARG A 662 12.27 -9.94 1.91
N MET A 663 12.65 -10.98 2.60
CA MET A 663 12.85 -10.92 4.05
C MET A 663 14.17 -11.53 4.48
N MET A 664 14.61 -11.18 5.67
CA MET A 664 15.74 -11.83 6.29
C MET A 664 15.30 -13.15 6.89
N ILE A 665 16.13 -14.20 6.72
CA ILE A 665 15.94 -15.53 7.27
C ILE A 665 17.28 -16.03 7.79
N ASN A 666 17.39 -16.22 9.09
CA ASN A 666 18.64 -16.67 9.75
C ASN A 666 19.85 -15.79 9.37
N GLY A 667 19.65 -14.45 9.35
CA GLY A 667 20.73 -13.52 9.02
C GLY A 667 21.07 -13.38 7.52
N VAL A 668 20.37 -14.08 6.63
CA VAL A 668 20.56 -14.02 5.16
C VAL A 668 19.31 -13.45 4.50
N THR A 669 19.50 -12.56 3.53
CA THR A 669 18.37 -12.01 2.76
C THR A 669 17.87 -13.02 1.74
N SER A 670 16.58 -13.30 1.75
CA SER A 670 15.95 -14.20 0.77
C SER A 670 15.83 -13.53 -0.61
N ASP A 671 15.64 -14.34 -1.63
CA ASP A 671 15.06 -13.87 -2.88
C ASP A 671 13.58 -13.50 -2.67
N PRO A 672 13.01 -12.62 -3.51
CA PRO A 672 11.61 -12.23 -3.38
C PRO A 672 10.67 -13.40 -3.66
N PHE A 673 9.60 -13.50 -2.91
CA PHE A 673 8.55 -14.52 -3.08
C PHE A 673 7.16 -13.95 -2.84
N SER A 674 6.14 -14.66 -3.32
CA SER A 674 4.73 -14.23 -3.20
C SER A 674 4.07 -14.80 -1.94
N MET A 675 3.20 -14.00 -1.33
CA MET A 675 2.51 -14.34 -0.09
C MET A 675 1.10 -13.77 -0.03
N LYS A 676 0.28 -14.31 0.89
CA LYS A 676 -1.04 -13.79 1.25
C LYS A 676 -1.12 -13.47 2.72
N THR A 677 -1.74 -12.32 3.05
CA THR A 677 -2.02 -11.97 4.44
C THR A 677 -3.08 -12.90 5.03
N MET A 678 -2.92 -13.21 6.30
CA MET A 678 -3.94 -13.94 7.04
C MET A 678 -5.12 -13.01 7.38
N PRO A 679 -6.33 -13.52 7.53
CA PRO A 679 -7.42 -12.75 8.11
C PRO A 679 -7.06 -12.32 9.54
N LEU A 680 -7.69 -11.24 10.01
CA LEU A 680 -7.54 -10.84 11.41
C LEU A 680 -8.01 -11.96 12.34
N PRO A 681 -7.32 -12.17 13.48
CA PRO A 681 -7.80 -13.10 14.50
C PRO A 681 -9.17 -12.63 15.03
N THR A 682 -9.90 -13.52 15.67
CA THR A 682 -11.15 -13.15 16.35
C THR A 682 -10.84 -12.16 17.47
N PRO A 683 -11.55 -11.02 17.59
CA PRO A 683 -11.34 -10.07 18.67
C PRO A 683 -11.57 -10.74 20.04
N GLU A 684 -10.72 -10.43 21.02
CA GLU A 684 -10.90 -10.89 22.41
C GLU A 684 -11.95 -10.03 23.15
N TRP A 685 -12.13 -8.78 22.72
CA TRP A 685 -13.02 -7.82 23.34
C TRP A 685 -14.02 -7.25 22.35
N SER A 686 -15.24 -7.01 22.85
CA SER A 686 -16.19 -6.16 22.11
C SER A 686 -15.79 -4.69 22.26
N HIS A 687 -16.25 -3.85 21.33
CA HIS A 687 -16.02 -2.41 21.37
C HIS A 687 -16.43 -1.75 22.69
N GLU A 688 -17.46 -2.26 23.38
CA GLU A 688 -17.87 -1.76 24.71
C GLU A 688 -16.89 -2.17 25.81
N GLN A 689 -16.28 -3.32 25.70
CA GLN A 689 -15.32 -3.82 26.68
C GLN A 689 -13.98 -3.11 26.58
N THR A 690 -13.57 -2.65 25.38
CA THR A 690 -12.34 -1.87 25.20
C THR A 690 -12.36 -0.56 25.99
N LYS A 691 -13.55 0.00 26.27
CA LYS A 691 -13.71 1.19 27.12
C LYS A 691 -13.10 1.01 28.51
N LYS A 692 -13.12 -0.21 29.07
CA LYS A 692 -12.48 -0.52 30.36
C LYS A 692 -10.96 -0.38 30.29
N ILE A 693 -10.35 -0.82 29.19
CA ILE A 693 -8.89 -0.71 28.97
C ILE A 693 -8.51 0.77 28.86
N ILE A 694 -9.31 1.54 28.10
CA ILE A 694 -9.13 2.99 27.95
C ILE A 694 -9.21 3.69 29.31
N GLU A 695 -10.23 3.37 30.10
CA GLU A 695 -10.43 3.96 31.43
C GLU A 695 -9.27 3.64 32.38
N GLN A 696 -8.77 2.41 32.38
CA GLN A 696 -7.60 2.02 33.17
C GLN A 696 -6.33 2.79 32.75
N SER A 697 -6.15 3.03 31.45
CA SER A 697 -5.04 3.84 30.94
C SER A 697 -5.17 5.30 31.37
N ARG A 698 -6.37 5.89 31.28
CA ARG A 698 -6.66 7.26 31.72
C ARG A 698 -6.33 7.46 33.20
N GLN A 699 -6.80 6.57 34.07
CA GLN A 699 -6.57 6.65 35.52
C GLN A 699 -5.09 6.64 35.90
N ARG A 700 -4.23 5.95 35.15
CA ARG A 700 -2.79 5.84 35.42
C ARG A 700 -1.97 6.96 34.84
N TYR A 701 -2.26 7.38 33.62
CA TYR A 701 -1.38 8.22 32.81
C TYR A 701 -1.97 9.58 32.48
N ALA A 702 -3.28 9.74 32.46
CA ALA A 702 -3.92 11.00 32.12
C ALA A 702 -4.23 11.87 33.36
N MET A 703 -4.57 13.12 33.12
CA MET A 703 -5.07 14.07 34.12
C MET A 703 -6.43 14.60 33.65
N PRO A 704 -7.46 14.62 34.50
CA PRO A 704 -8.74 15.25 34.14
C PRO A 704 -8.54 16.72 33.75
N LYS A 705 -9.14 17.13 32.64
CA LYS A 705 -9.03 18.47 32.06
C LYS A 705 -9.28 19.58 33.11
N VAL A 706 -10.32 19.43 33.91
CA VAL A 706 -10.71 20.39 34.98
C VAL A 706 -9.60 20.59 36.01
N GLU A 707 -8.91 19.51 36.38
CA GLU A 707 -7.79 19.55 37.33
C GLU A 707 -6.56 20.17 36.67
N LEU A 708 -6.31 19.81 35.42
CA LEU A 708 -5.22 20.36 34.63
C LEU A 708 -5.39 21.87 34.44
N GLU A 709 -6.56 22.34 34.05
CA GLU A 709 -6.86 23.76 33.87
C GLU A 709 -6.63 24.56 35.15
N LYS A 710 -7.05 24.05 36.31
CA LYS A 710 -6.75 24.68 37.61
C LYS A 710 -5.24 24.80 37.88
N LEU A 711 -4.48 23.75 37.56
CA LEU A 711 -3.01 23.77 37.69
C LEU A 711 -2.36 24.75 36.73
N LEU A 712 -2.83 24.80 35.49
CA LEU A 712 -2.32 25.70 34.45
C LEU A 712 -2.66 27.15 34.77
N ASP A 713 -3.87 27.45 35.24
CA ASP A 713 -4.30 28.79 35.68
C ASP A 713 -3.49 29.29 36.86
N ALA A 714 -3.31 28.47 37.89
CA ALA A 714 -2.48 28.81 39.03
C ALA A 714 -1.03 29.15 38.61
N ARG A 715 -0.51 28.45 37.60
CA ARG A 715 0.80 28.67 37.03
C ARG A 715 0.86 29.93 36.16
N GLN A 716 -0.19 30.19 35.36
CA GLN A 716 -0.29 31.36 34.49
C GLN A 716 -0.38 32.65 35.32
N LYS A 717 -1.16 32.65 36.41
CA LYS A 717 -1.22 33.78 37.36
C LYS A 717 0.14 34.09 37.96
N ARG A 718 0.99 33.10 38.18
CA ARG A 718 2.39 33.28 38.59
C ARG A 718 3.33 33.64 37.45
N THR A 719 2.92 33.43 36.21
CA THR A 719 3.80 33.51 35.03
C THR A 719 3.70 34.86 34.30
N PHE A 720 2.54 35.52 34.30
CA PHE A 720 2.37 36.83 33.64
C PHE A 720 1.72 37.83 34.58
N SER A 721 2.39 38.95 34.86
CA SER A 721 1.78 40.09 35.52
C SER A 721 0.72 40.74 34.62
N PRO A 722 -0.23 41.53 35.16
CA PRO A 722 -1.21 42.28 34.37
C PRO A 722 -0.60 43.13 33.25
N ALA A 723 0.55 43.78 33.51
CA ALA A 723 1.26 44.60 32.54
C ALA A 723 1.88 43.76 31.40
N GLU A 724 2.37 42.58 31.70
CA GLU A 724 2.94 41.66 30.71
C GLU A 724 1.84 41.04 29.83
N ARG A 725 0.65 40.76 30.36
CA ARG A 725 -0.51 40.35 29.59
C ARG A 725 -0.90 41.41 28.57
N VAL A 726 -0.93 42.69 28.95
CA VAL A 726 -1.25 43.80 28.04
C VAL A 726 -0.20 43.95 26.95
N ALA A 727 1.09 43.88 27.30
CA ALA A 727 2.18 43.99 26.35
C ALA A 727 2.23 42.80 25.36
N LEU A 728 1.98 41.58 25.83
CA LEU A 728 1.92 40.37 24.99
C LEU A 728 0.68 40.44 24.10
N ARG A 729 -0.49 40.86 24.63
CA ARG A 729 -1.71 41.05 23.85
C ARG A 729 -1.50 42.04 22.72
N ALA A 730 -0.95 43.23 22.97
CA ALA A 730 -0.64 44.22 21.95
C ALA A 730 0.34 43.71 20.91
N SER A 731 1.33 42.91 21.30
CA SER A 731 2.28 42.27 20.38
C SER A 731 1.62 41.21 19.48
N LEU A 732 0.61 40.52 19.96
CA LEU A 732 -0.12 39.46 19.23
C LEU A 732 -1.18 40.08 18.28
N GLU A 733 -1.89 41.14 18.74
CA GLU A 733 -2.85 41.91 17.92
C GLU A 733 -2.15 42.59 16.74
N TRP A 734 -0.96 43.15 16.96
CA TRP A 734 -0.17 43.74 15.89
C TRP A 734 0.27 42.75 14.80
N LYS A 735 0.24 41.44 15.09
CA LYS A 735 0.62 40.34 14.19
C LYS A 735 -0.54 39.65 13.48
N TRP A 736 -1.71 40.29 13.44
CA TRP A 736 -2.91 39.76 12.76
C TRP A 736 -3.50 38.46 13.34
N ILE A 737 -3.23 38.18 14.61
CA ILE A 737 -3.89 37.08 15.31
C ILE A 737 -5.29 37.58 15.73
N PRO A 738 -6.38 36.86 15.41
CA PRO A 738 -7.74 37.24 15.77
C PRO A 738 -7.89 37.45 17.30
N SER A 739 -8.59 38.53 17.71
CA SER A 739 -8.75 38.89 19.12
C SER A 739 -9.42 37.80 19.95
N ASP A 740 -10.35 37.03 19.35
CA ASP A 740 -11.00 35.87 19.97
C ASP A 740 -10.04 34.74 20.30
N MET A 741 -9.03 34.50 19.46
CA MET A 741 -7.95 33.54 19.75
C MET A 741 -7.01 34.03 20.87
N ILE A 742 -6.75 35.33 20.90
CA ILE A 742 -5.95 35.96 21.96
C ILE A 742 -6.73 35.92 23.29
N ASP A 743 -8.02 36.22 23.26
CA ASP A 743 -8.91 36.13 24.41
C ASP A 743 -9.05 34.69 24.93
N ALA A 744 -9.18 33.70 24.05
CA ALA A 744 -9.18 32.29 24.44
C ALA A 744 -7.87 31.88 25.13
N PHE A 745 -6.74 32.45 24.75
CA PHE A 745 -5.45 32.20 25.40
C PHE A 745 -5.37 32.80 26.80
N PHE A 746 -5.89 34.01 27.02
CA PHE A 746 -5.83 34.71 28.29
C PHE A 746 -7.00 34.41 29.23
N ASN A 747 -8.19 34.04 28.70
CA ASN A 747 -9.43 33.89 29.47
C ASN A 747 -9.79 32.43 29.77
N SER A 748 -8.95 31.49 29.47
CA SER A 748 -9.12 30.08 29.87
C SER A 748 -9.00 29.85 31.39
N GLY A 749 -9.47 30.80 32.22
CA GLY A 749 -9.31 30.72 33.66
C GLY A 749 -9.90 31.83 34.50
N GLU A 750 -10.79 32.66 34.02
CA GLU A 750 -11.58 33.55 34.90
C GLU A 750 -12.86 32.84 35.35
N ASP A 751 -12.73 32.12 36.46
CA ASP A 751 -13.88 31.67 37.26
C ASP A 751 -14.47 32.84 38.04
N ASP A 752 -15.79 33.00 37.90
CA ASP A 752 -16.68 33.85 38.66
C ASP A 752 -16.42 33.76 40.18
N ARG A 753 -15.58 34.66 40.74
CA ARG A 753 -15.55 34.86 42.20
C ARG A 753 -16.08 36.19 42.67
N ASP A 754 -16.65 37.00 41.78
CA ASP A 754 -17.46 38.16 42.15
C ASP A 754 -18.76 38.18 41.33
N GLY A 755 -19.83 37.81 41.98
CA GLY A 755 -21.21 37.70 41.44
C GLY A 755 -21.78 38.97 40.83
N ARG A 756 -21.13 39.64 39.88
CA ARG A 756 -21.63 40.87 39.23
C ARG A 756 -21.52 40.89 37.70
N TYR A 757 -21.21 39.75 37.05
CA TYR A 757 -21.18 39.68 35.57
C TYR A 757 -22.01 38.54 34.98
N THR A 758 -23.22 38.29 35.49
CA THR A 758 -24.19 37.35 34.94
C THR A 758 -25.19 37.96 33.95
N THR A 759 -24.93 39.12 33.36
CA THR A 759 -25.89 39.75 32.43
C THR A 759 -25.49 39.86 30.98
N ASN A 760 -24.32 39.39 30.56
CA ASN A 760 -23.88 39.52 29.14
C ASN A 760 -23.87 38.23 28.31
N LYS A 761 -24.08 37.03 28.89
CA LYS A 761 -24.17 35.81 28.09
C LYS A 761 -25.54 35.59 27.46
N ASP A 762 -26.59 36.03 28.14
CA ASP A 762 -27.96 35.85 27.62
C ASP A 762 -28.33 36.87 26.53
N ASN A 763 -27.66 38.03 26.49
CA ASN A 763 -27.87 39.01 25.43
C ASN A 763 -27.13 38.67 24.10
N PHE A 764 -26.14 37.81 24.14
CA PHE A 764 -25.42 37.43 22.91
C PHE A 764 -26.10 36.27 22.17
N GLN A 765 -26.74 35.36 22.88
CA GLN A 765 -27.54 34.29 22.28
C GLN A 765 -28.93 34.76 21.78
N SER A 766 -29.53 35.74 22.45
CA SER A 766 -30.82 36.30 22.02
C SER A 766 -30.73 37.28 20.82
N LYS A 767 -29.58 37.97 20.64
CA LYS A 767 -29.37 38.83 19.45
C LYS A 767 -29.06 38.05 18.18
N ASN A 768 -28.41 36.90 18.28
CA ASN A 768 -28.13 36.02 17.10
C ASN A 768 -29.37 35.18 16.70
N MET A 769 -30.34 34.98 17.58
CA MET A 769 -31.61 34.31 17.25
C MET A 769 -32.65 35.26 16.67
N SER A 770 -32.65 36.55 17.04
CA SER A 770 -33.61 37.53 16.51
C SER A 770 -33.26 38.00 15.10
N THR A 771 -32.01 38.05 14.71
CA THR A 771 -31.56 38.42 13.36
C THR A 771 -31.78 37.29 12.33
N ASN A 772 -31.87 36.05 12.74
CA ASN A 772 -32.12 34.92 11.83
C ASN A 772 -33.64 34.66 11.60
N VAL A 773 -34.52 35.28 12.36
CA VAL A 773 -35.97 35.10 12.22
C VAL A 773 -36.63 36.17 11.35
N GLU A 774 -36.05 37.38 11.23
CA GLU A 774 -36.62 38.46 10.39
C GLU A 774 -36.24 38.35 8.89
N ILE A 775 -35.20 37.57 8.51
CA ILE A 775 -34.85 37.38 7.09
C ILE A 775 -35.67 36.24 6.43
N LYS A 776 -36.52 35.53 7.17
CA LYS A 776 -37.33 34.41 6.64
C LYS A 776 -38.76 34.75 6.26
N LYS A 777 -39.18 36.02 6.23
CA LYS A 777 -40.59 36.35 5.96
C LYS A 777 -40.91 37.04 4.66
N GLU A 778 -39.96 37.30 3.76
CA GLU A 778 -40.30 37.87 2.44
C GLU A 778 -39.37 37.36 1.36
N ILE A 779 -39.58 36.15 0.88
CA ILE A 779 -39.31 35.76 -0.53
C ILE A 779 -40.08 34.45 -0.80
N LYS A 780 -41.14 34.56 -1.64
CA LYS A 780 -41.86 33.41 -2.18
C LYS A 780 -40.95 32.61 -3.10
N THR A 781 -40.72 31.37 -2.73
CA THR A 781 -39.73 30.41 -3.32
C THR A 781 -40.32 29.53 -4.39
N ASP A 782 -41.09 30.02 -5.35
CA ASP A 782 -41.61 29.14 -6.41
C ASP A 782 -41.22 29.51 -7.85
N GLU A 783 -40.63 30.68 -8.09
CA GLU A 783 -40.22 31.08 -9.45
C GLU A 783 -38.69 31.01 -9.72
N ILE A 784 -37.86 30.73 -8.71
CA ILE A 784 -36.38 30.73 -8.87
C ILE A 784 -35.82 29.31 -9.08
N VAL A 785 -36.59 28.28 -8.70
CA VAL A 785 -36.14 26.89 -8.83
C VAL A 785 -36.26 26.36 -10.27
N GLU A 786 -37.25 26.79 -11.04
CA GLU A 786 -37.40 26.40 -12.45
C GLU A 786 -36.38 27.05 -13.37
N LYS A 787 -35.97 28.30 -13.10
CA LYS A 787 -34.95 28.96 -13.95
C LYS A 787 -33.54 28.51 -13.65
N SER A 788 -33.23 27.97 -12.45
CA SER A 788 -31.91 27.45 -12.10
C SER A 788 -31.69 26.04 -12.64
N ASN A 789 -32.70 25.22 -12.79
CA ASN A 789 -32.61 23.88 -13.35
C ASN A 789 -32.46 23.90 -14.87
N THR A 790 -33.11 24.81 -15.57
CA THR A 790 -33.01 24.98 -17.02
C THR A 790 -31.61 25.49 -17.44
N ILE A 791 -30.96 26.30 -16.60
CA ILE A 791 -29.61 26.78 -16.85
C ILE A 791 -28.57 25.67 -16.54
N LYS A 792 -28.83 24.77 -15.57
CA LYS A 792 -27.94 23.64 -15.28
C LYS A 792 -28.04 22.52 -16.32
N GLU A 793 -29.18 22.27 -16.90
CA GLU A 793 -29.34 21.29 -17.97
C GLU A 793 -28.71 21.75 -19.29
N ASN A 794 -28.82 23.04 -19.65
CA ASN A 794 -28.17 23.57 -20.83
C ASN A 794 -26.65 23.70 -20.75
N ILE A 795 -26.10 23.82 -19.52
CA ILE A 795 -24.64 23.83 -19.29
C ILE A 795 -24.05 22.40 -19.32
N ASN A 796 -24.81 21.38 -18.88
CA ASN A 796 -24.34 19.99 -18.87
C ASN A 796 -24.32 19.32 -20.26
N ILE A 797 -25.17 19.76 -21.19
CA ILE A 797 -25.18 19.20 -22.56
C ILE A 797 -24.00 19.74 -23.38
N ASP A 798 -23.65 21.00 -23.22
CA ASP A 798 -22.55 21.64 -23.97
C ASP A 798 -21.15 21.27 -23.40
N THR A 799 -21.08 20.88 -22.10
CA THR A 799 -19.82 20.40 -21.47
C THR A 799 -19.52 18.93 -21.75
N GLN A 800 -20.52 18.08 -21.96
CA GLN A 800 -20.27 16.67 -22.28
C GLN A 800 -19.85 16.42 -23.71
N GLU A 801 -20.28 17.22 -24.69
CA GLU A 801 -19.80 17.11 -26.08
C GLU A 801 -18.40 17.71 -26.28
N LYS A 802 -18.03 18.77 -25.57
CA LYS A 802 -16.68 19.34 -25.64
C LYS A 802 -15.63 18.58 -24.82
N SER A 803 -16.04 17.89 -23.73
CA SER A 803 -15.10 17.06 -22.94
C SER A 803 -14.71 15.75 -23.65
N LYS A 804 -15.54 15.22 -24.53
CA LYS A 804 -15.22 14.00 -25.28
C LYS A 804 -14.15 14.20 -26.37
N ASN A 805 -13.92 15.42 -26.82
CA ASN A 805 -12.88 15.72 -27.83
C ASN A 805 -11.53 16.17 -27.21
N ILE A 806 -11.47 16.42 -25.92
CA ILE A 806 -10.24 16.90 -25.26
C ILE A 806 -9.43 15.75 -24.63
N ASP A 807 -10.02 14.59 -24.41
CA ASP A 807 -9.38 13.47 -23.69
C ASP A 807 -8.29 12.72 -24.46
N ASN A 808 -8.07 13.02 -25.74
CA ASN A 808 -7.07 12.34 -26.58
C ASN A 808 -5.86 13.18 -26.98
N ILE A 809 -5.75 14.42 -26.51
CA ILE A 809 -4.54 15.25 -26.78
C ILE A 809 -3.65 15.20 -25.53
N SER A 810 -2.43 14.73 -25.69
CA SER A 810 -1.42 14.87 -24.64
C SER A 810 -1.17 16.37 -24.41
N PHE A 811 -1.70 16.92 -23.31
CA PHE A 811 -1.50 18.31 -22.95
C PHE A 811 -0.05 18.47 -22.45
N ASN A 812 0.81 19.03 -23.31
CA ASN A 812 2.18 19.37 -23.00
C ASN A 812 2.37 20.88 -23.28
N ILE A 813 3.34 21.52 -22.62
CA ILE A 813 3.71 22.94 -22.81
C ILE A 813 3.96 23.25 -24.31
N ASP A 814 4.52 22.31 -25.04
CA ASP A 814 4.84 22.48 -26.47
C ASP A 814 3.58 22.60 -27.35
N ASN A 815 2.47 22.01 -26.93
CA ASN A 815 1.20 21.98 -27.65
C ASN A 815 0.30 23.20 -27.39
N ILE A 816 0.70 24.11 -26.50
CA ILE A 816 -0.07 25.31 -26.20
C ILE A 816 0.21 26.39 -27.25
N VAL A 817 -0.87 26.85 -27.92
CA VAL A 817 -0.81 27.88 -28.92
C VAL A 817 -0.98 29.25 -28.29
N LEU A 818 -0.10 30.19 -28.59
CA LEU A 818 -0.21 31.56 -28.07
C LEU A 818 -1.51 32.23 -28.56
N TRP A 819 -2.15 33.00 -27.68
CA TRP A 819 -3.41 33.74 -27.91
C TRP A 819 -4.66 32.85 -28.07
N GLN A 820 -4.58 31.53 -27.98
CA GLN A 820 -5.74 30.64 -27.90
C GLN A 820 -6.32 30.66 -26.47
N SER A 821 -7.65 30.60 -26.36
CA SER A 821 -8.36 30.56 -25.08
C SER A 821 -8.43 29.14 -24.54
N TYR A 822 -8.14 29.00 -23.24
CA TYR A 822 -8.18 27.73 -22.52
C TYR A 822 -9.00 27.88 -21.25
N GLN A 823 -9.72 26.83 -20.87
CA GLN A 823 -10.46 26.77 -19.59
C GLN A 823 -9.60 26.08 -18.55
N TRP A 824 -9.33 26.78 -17.46
CA TRP A 824 -8.44 26.37 -16.40
C TRP A 824 -9.10 26.51 -15.03
N TYR A 825 -8.44 26.00 -14.00
CA TYR A 825 -8.90 26.12 -12.63
C TYR A 825 -7.87 26.89 -11.81
N ILE A 826 -8.34 27.69 -10.86
CA ILE A 826 -7.51 28.44 -9.95
C ILE A 826 -6.97 27.51 -8.89
N LYS A 827 -5.66 27.31 -8.84
CA LYS A 827 -4.99 26.44 -7.87
C LYS A 827 -4.58 27.19 -6.61
N LEU A 828 -4.04 28.40 -6.76
CA LEU A 828 -3.56 29.22 -5.66
C LEU A 828 -3.75 30.70 -5.97
N GLN A 829 -3.94 31.51 -4.91
CA GLN A 829 -4.02 32.98 -5.01
C GLN A 829 -2.84 33.62 -4.27
N PHE A 830 -2.16 34.53 -4.93
CA PHE A 830 -1.06 35.30 -4.35
C PHE A 830 -1.32 36.82 -4.44
N ASN A 831 -0.51 37.61 -3.73
CA ASN A 831 -0.64 39.08 -3.78
C ASN A 831 -0.35 39.67 -5.18
N TYR A 832 0.33 38.92 -6.03
CA TYR A 832 0.76 39.35 -7.37
C TYR A 832 -0.01 38.62 -8.51
N GLY A 833 -0.92 37.70 -8.23
CA GLY A 833 -1.69 37.01 -9.25
C GLY A 833 -2.31 35.68 -8.81
N LEU A 834 -2.89 34.96 -9.78
CA LEU A 834 -3.49 33.66 -9.62
C LEU A 834 -2.61 32.58 -10.24
N PHE A 835 -2.40 31.48 -9.56
CA PHE A 835 -1.85 30.26 -10.16
C PHE A 835 -2.99 29.42 -10.72
N VAL A 836 -2.93 29.15 -12.03
CA VAL A 836 -3.98 28.45 -12.77
C VAL A 836 -3.43 27.11 -13.29
N THR A 837 -4.26 26.08 -13.30
CA THR A 837 -3.89 24.74 -13.74
C THR A 837 -4.94 24.09 -14.59
N VAL A 838 -4.49 23.33 -15.61
CA VAL A 838 -5.30 22.36 -16.32
C VAL A 838 -4.50 21.07 -16.47
N LYS A 839 -5.03 19.96 -15.95
CA LYS A 839 -4.31 18.67 -15.88
C LYS A 839 -2.95 18.85 -15.19
N TRP A 840 -1.84 18.68 -15.88
CA TRP A 840 -0.47 18.78 -15.35
C TRP A 840 0.28 20.06 -15.74
N VAL A 841 -0.33 20.96 -16.49
CA VAL A 841 0.27 22.21 -16.91
C VAL A 841 -0.17 23.32 -15.97
N GLU A 842 0.79 24.08 -15.46
CA GLU A 842 0.57 25.18 -14.50
C GLU A 842 1.13 26.48 -15.08
N GLY A 843 0.55 27.59 -14.67
CA GLY A 843 1.04 28.88 -15.09
C GLY A 843 0.59 30.01 -14.18
N LEU A 844 1.27 31.16 -14.27
CA LEU A 844 0.96 32.35 -13.50
C LEU A 844 0.11 33.32 -14.34
N LEU A 845 -1.07 33.66 -13.83
CA LEU A 845 -1.89 34.78 -14.29
C LEU A 845 -1.59 36.00 -13.40
N HIS A 846 -0.78 36.94 -13.89
CA HIS A 846 -0.39 38.12 -13.09
C HIS A 846 -1.58 39.05 -12.84
N LYS A 847 -1.64 39.72 -11.69
CA LYS A 847 -2.74 40.62 -11.29
C LYS A 847 -3.13 41.68 -12.31
N ASN A 848 -2.19 42.16 -13.10
CA ASN A 848 -2.45 43.14 -14.18
C ASN A 848 -3.13 42.54 -15.41
N GLU A 849 -3.20 41.24 -15.51
CA GLU A 849 -3.82 40.49 -16.60
C GLU A 849 -5.17 39.89 -16.24
N ILE A 850 -5.64 40.14 -15.00
CA ILE A 850 -6.94 39.67 -14.50
C ILE A 850 -8.02 40.70 -14.85
N ILE A 851 -9.13 40.23 -15.38
CA ILE A 851 -10.33 41.02 -15.61
C ILE A 851 -11.35 40.69 -14.51
N CYS A 852 -11.71 41.67 -13.73
CA CYS A 852 -12.82 41.58 -12.77
C CYS A 852 -13.69 42.83 -12.89
N PRO A 853 -14.97 42.80 -12.43
CA PRO A 853 -15.84 43.98 -12.44
C PRO A 853 -15.19 45.17 -11.68
N ASP A 854 -15.40 46.37 -12.17
CA ASP A 854 -14.93 47.60 -11.54
C ASP A 854 -15.44 47.69 -10.09
N GLU A 855 -14.56 48.06 -9.16
CA GLU A 855 -14.82 48.19 -7.72
C GLU A 855 -14.73 46.89 -6.89
N VAL A 856 -14.48 45.72 -7.46
CA VAL A 856 -14.32 44.46 -6.72
C VAL A 856 -12.85 44.06 -6.63
N ASN A 857 -12.41 43.80 -5.41
CA ASN A 857 -11.07 43.26 -5.20
C ASN A 857 -11.01 41.83 -5.79
N TRP A 858 -10.19 41.63 -6.83
CA TRP A 858 -10.09 40.35 -7.54
C TRP A 858 -9.83 39.15 -6.61
N LYS A 859 -9.15 39.33 -5.47
CA LYS A 859 -8.92 38.29 -4.46
C LYS A 859 -10.20 37.80 -3.78
N LYS A 860 -11.22 38.64 -3.71
CA LYS A 860 -12.54 38.27 -3.16
C LYS A 860 -13.48 37.76 -4.24
N TYR A 861 -13.15 38.02 -5.53
CA TYR A 861 -13.98 37.65 -6.65
C TYR A 861 -13.79 36.20 -7.08
N PHE A 862 -12.54 35.67 -7.01
CA PHE A 862 -12.21 34.32 -7.41
C PHE A 862 -11.86 33.46 -6.20
N ASN A 863 -12.39 32.25 -6.16
CA ASN A 863 -12.05 31.23 -5.16
C ASN A 863 -11.08 30.18 -5.76
N ILE A 864 -10.39 29.43 -4.91
CA ILE A 864 -9.57 28.29 -5.33
C ILE A 864 -10.51 27.24 -5.94
N TRP A 865 -10.12 26.67 -7.09
CA TRP A 865 -10.89 25.75 -7.94
C TRP A 865 -12.01 26.38 -8.76
N ASP A 866 -12.17 27.69 -8.76
CA ASP A 866 -13.07 28.34 -9.72
C ASP A 866 -12.57 28.12 -11.16
N PRO A 867 -13.45 27.81 -12.13
CA PRO A 867 -13.07 27.73 -13.53
C PRO A 867 -12.82 29.14 -14.10
N ILE A 868 -11.74 29.28 -14.84
CA ILE A 868 -11.32 30.56 -15.41
C ILE A 868 -10.88 30.36 -16.86
N THR A 869 -11.31 31.26 -17.75
CA THR A 869 -10.86 31.24 -19.16
C THR A 869 -9.69 32.18 -19.32
N VAL A 870 -8.56 31.67 -19.79
CA VAL A 870 -7.33 32.41 -20.00
C VAL A 870 -6.73 32.13 -21.39
N LYS A 871 -5.93 33.07 -21.89
CA LYS A 871 -5.16 32.93 -23.12
C LYS A 871 -3.69 32.80 -22.80
N ALA A 872 -2.96 32.00 -23.52
CA ALA A 872 -1.51 31.93 -23.41
C ALA A 872 -0.90 33.18 -24.09
N LYS A 873 -0.27 34.06 -23.30
CA LYS A 873 0.33 35.31 -23.78
C LYS A 873 1.76 35.13 -24.27
N GLU A 874 2.56 34.42 -23.51
CA GLU A 874 3.99 34.28 -23.74
C GLU A 874 4.52 32.95 -23.16
N LYS A 875 5.47 32.31 -23.85
CA LYS A 875 6.27 31.20 -23.32
C LYS A 875 7.63 31.77 -22.88
N LYS A 876 7.99 31.57 -21.61
CA LYS A 876 9.21 32.11 -21.02
C LYS A 876 9.97 31.05 -20.25
N GLU A 877 11.27 30.97 -20.48
CA GLU A 877 12.16 30.13 -19.70
C GLU A 877 12.54 30.81 -18.39
N ILE A 878 12.26 30.15 -17.25
CA ILE A 878 12.59 30.64 -15.91
C ILE A 878 13.29 29.51 -15.16
N ASN A 879 14.53 29.73 -14.76
CA ASN A 879 15.38 28.74 -14.05
C ASN A 879 15.54 27.38 -14.78
N GLY A 880 15.63 27.39 -16.13
CA GLY A 880 15.78 26.19 -16.92
C GLY A 880 14.47 25.44 -17.23
N GLU A 881 13.33 25.96 -16.79
CA GLU A 881 12.00 25.40 -17.08
C GLU A 881 11.20 26.35 -17.96
N MET A 882 10.54 25.81 -18.98
CA MET A 882 9.59 26.55 -19.81
C MET A 882 8.29 26.78 -19.05
N ARG A 883 7.91 28.04 -18.84
CA ARG A 883 6.65 28.45 -18.22
C ARG A 883 5.82 29.32 -19.13
N ILE A 884 4.52 29.34 -18.92
CA ILE A 884 3.57 30.11 -19.71
C ILE A 884 3.02 31.26 -18.87
N VAL A 885 3.03 32.44 -19.47
CA VAL A 885 2.38 33.64 -18.93
C VAL A 885 0.97 33.70 -19.50
N TRP A 886 -0.01 33.79 -18.64
CA TRP A 886 -1.42 33.81 -18.98
C TRP A 886 -2.03 35.19 -18.90
N THR A 887 -3.09 35.44 -19.65
CA THR A 887 -3.89 36.66 -19.61
C THR A 887 -5.37 36.36 -19.77
N MET A 888 -6.21 37.12 -19.09
CA MET A 888 -7.67 37.15 -19.33
C MET A 888 -8.04 38.18 -20.42
N LYS A 889 -7.12 39.06 -20.82
CA LYS A 889 -7.32 40.14 -21.78
C LYS A 889 -7.33 39.67 -23.23
#